data_170b9f0793c906efa947543ee3743a05
#
_entry.id   170b9f0793c906efa947543ee3743a05
#
_cell.length_a   1.000
_cell.length_b   1.000
_cell.length_c   1.000
_cell.angle_alpha   90.00
_cell.angle_beta   90.00
_cell.angle_gamma   90.00
#
_symmetry.space_group_name_H-M   'P 1'
#
loop_
_entity.id
_entity.type
_entity.pdbx_description
1 polymer ?
#
loop_
_entity_poly.entity_id
_entity_poly.type
_entity_poly.pdbx_seq_one_letter_code
_entity_poly.pdbx_strand_id
1 'polypeptide(L)'
;MLSRKIVLAVAATFAAMTAMAQCGKITGKIIDNGTREAVIHATVQLLGGDSAFVAGTVTDVNGEFAIEAGGNGKFIVKVSSIGYSVITKTVSVTGGMDVALGTLTMMPDAVMLEGVTATGQAKKVVLKEDTFVYNANAFRTPEGSVVEELVKRLPGAEISDDGKITINGKEVKRIKVDGKEFMTGDTETALKNLPTSIINNIKSYDEKSDMAKMTGIDDGNEETVLDFGIKPGMNKGTMANTDLAVGNHSRYAERLMGGFFNDKVRTMVFGNFNNTNDRGFPGGGGGWRPGNARNGLNTKKMVGVNFNYEEKDRLEIDGHARWNHTNNDTRAEQSAEYFNGGRSSFANSLNQSYSRRDRWVLRMRMEWTPDSMTTLLFRPELSTTTIDKRATGLSASYNSDPFLLYQSPLAPHAIEQMAEEGSIVSTSASNSIFYDNQKYAGATLLASRKLNGEGRNITIEAEASYNKGANEGMSLADTHLYGIINTEGNDSTYQTNRYSTTPTKSYRYSVQATYSEPVFRKTYLQVGYKFAYGHDKSDRSTFDFSKTGGDTFSGLAPAYRGWGQYLARLGNPIGTYLDNDLSRSSDYRSYIHEMQMTFRMVRGKYQMSAGVMLQPQRTRYRQVFKGISVDTVRTVTNFSPTFDLRYNFSKVSRLRISYRGTAAQPAMADLLDITDDSDPMNIRRGNPGLKPAFTHSMRLFYNNYIPRHQRAVMTFAHYSNTRNAVAQTVAYDEKSGARTSRPENVNGNWNANAGVMFNTAIDSTGYFNVNTFTMLGHNNHVGYVAKGRDAASVKNTTRTTNVTERLGLSFRNSWIEVELDGSLNYTHARNLLQEQNNLDTWQFGYGASTTVHMPWGMSVSTDLHEQSRRGYNDRAMNTNELIWNAQISQGFLKNKALTVMLQFHDILHRQSSFTRTLNSMMRSDMRYNSINSYAMLHVTYRLNAFGGGGGRGQFHGNGGRGGHGFGRPGGFGGRRRF
;
A
#
# COMPACT_ATOMS: atom_id res chain seq x y z
N MET A 1 -64.96 -28.13 -40.51
CA MET A 1 -65.59 -27.54 -39.29
C MET A 1 -64.71 -27.64 -38.07
N LEU A 2 -63.52 -28.29 -38.08
CA LEU A 2 -62.65 -28.46 -36.89
C LEU A 2 -61.64 -27.32 -36.72
N SER A 3 -61.26 -26.59 -37.78
CA SER A 3 -60.29 -25.55 -37.77
C SER A 3 -60.76 -24.22 -37.19
N ARG A 4 -62.08 -23.94 -37.24
CA ARG A 4 -62.65 -22.71 -36.62
C ARG A 4 -62.81 -22.75 -35.09
N LYS A 5 -62.94 -23.95 -34.54
CA LYS A 5 -63.07 -24.11 -33.05
C LYS A 5 -61.69 -24.01 -32.33
N ILE A 6 -60.60 -24.40 -33.01
CA ILE A 6 -59.24 -24.30 -32.48
C ILE A 6 -58.77 -22.85 -32.49
N VAL A 7 -59.09 -22.07 -33.54
CA VAL A 7 -58.73 -20.65 -33.58
C VAL A 7 -59.49 -19.81 -32.54
N LEU A 8 -60.77 -20.13 -32.29
CA LEU A 8 -61.55 -19.50 -31.24
C LEU A 8 -61.07 -19.87 -29.82
N ALA A 9 -60.61 -21.10 -29.59
CA ALA A 9 -60.07 -21.53 -28.33
C ALA A 9 -58.70 -20.89 -28.05
N VAL A 10 -57.84 -20.74 -29.07
CA VAL A 10 -56.53 -20.03 -29.00
C VAL A 10 -56.73 -18.54 -28.80
N ALA A 11 -57.71 -17.92 -29.49
CA ALA A 11 -58.06 -16.51 -29.29
C ALA A 11 -58.64 -16.23 -27.90
N ALA A 12 -59.44 -17.15 -27.36
CA ALA A 12 -60.00 -17.03 -26.01
C ALA A 12 -58.94 -17.23 -24.92
N THR A 13 -57.92 -18.10 -25.18
CA THR A 13 -56.77 -18.28 -24.28
C THR A 13 -55.80 -17.05 -24.32
N PHE A 14 -55.65 -16.43 -25.51
CA PHE A 14 -54.88 -15.19 -25.65
C PHE A 14 -55.60 -13.98 -25.03
N ALA A 15 -56.94 -13.92 -25.10
CA ALA A 15 -57.72 -12.89 -24.46
C ALA A 15 -57.77 -13.06 -22.92
N ALA A 16 -57.65 -14.28 -22.42
CA ALA A 16 -57.55 -14.56 -20.99
C ALA A 16 -56.14 -14.26 -20.40
N MET A 17 -55.11 -14.31 -21.22
CA MET A 17 -53.75 -13.91 -20.82
C MET A 17 -53.50 -12.37 -20.82
N THR A 18 -54.39 -11.58 -21.45
CA THR A 18 -54.29 -10.12 -21.44
C THR A 18 -55.05 -9.43 -20.29
N ALA A 19 -55.76 -10.21 -19.48
CA ALA A 19 -56.38 -9.75 -18.23
C ALA A 19 -55.39 -9.91 -17.05
N MET A 20 -54.10 -9.59 -17.23
CA MET A 20 -53.24 -9.30 -16.09
C MET A 20 -53.70 -7.99 -15.46
N ALA A 21 -54.15 -8.07 -14.22
CA ALA A 21 -54.53 -6.93 -13.43
C ALA A 21 -53.41 -5.89 -13.54
N GLN A 22 -53.74 -4.69 -13.99
CA GLN A 22 -52.83 -3.52 -13.93
C GLN A 22 -52.61 -3.28 -12.46
N CYS A 23 -51.49 -3.75 -11.87
CA CYS A 23 -51.07 -3.43 -10.51
C CYS A 23 -50.44 -2.05 -10.57
N GLY A 24 -51.04 -1.07 -9.88
CA GLY A 24 -50.44 0.27 -9.74
C GLY A 24 -49.11 0.19 -8.99
N LYS A 25 -48.17 1.00 -9.39
CA LYS A 25 -46.87 1.14 -8.74
C LYS A 25 -46.85 2.32 -7.77
N ILE A 26 -46.28 2.12 -6.61
CA ILE A 26 -46.02 3.17 -5.64
C ILE A 26 -44.53 3.53 -5.77
N THR A 27 -44.23 4.81 -6.10
CA THR A 27 -42.88 5.31 -6.28
C THR A 27 -42.58 6.44 -5.32
N GLY A 28 -41.34 6.64 -4.96
CA GLY A 28 -40.88 7.72 -4.11
C GLY A 28 -39.37 7.84 -4.05
N LYS A 29 -38.90 8.90 -3.42
CA LYS A 29 -37.48 9.18 -3.20
C LYS A 29 -37.22 9.44 -1.74
N ILE A 30 -36.19 8.82 -1.16
CA ILE A 30 -35.82 8.97 0.24
C ILE A 30 -34.49 9.76 0.32
N ILE A 31 -34.51 10.83 1.14
CA ILE A 31 -33.33 11.67 1.39
C ILE A 31 -33.08 11.83 2.89
N ASP A 32 -31.83 12.08 3.26
CA ASP A 32 -31.42 12.47 4.61
C ASP A 32 -31.85 13.92 4.92
N ASN A 33 -32.35 14.19 6.10
CA ASN A 33 -32.80 15.53 6.49
C ASN A 33 -31.64 16.52 6.68
N GLY A 34 -30.49 16.05 7.17
CA GLY A 34 -29.32 16.88 7.46
C GLY A 34 -28.45 17.15 6.24
N THR A 35 -28.09 16.10 5.50
CA THR A 35 -27.17 16.16 4.36
C THR A 35 -27.87 16.42 3.03
N ARG A 36 -29.20 16.20 2.96
CA ARG A 36 -29.99 16.19 1.72
C ARG A 36 -29.55 15.16 0.69
N GLU A 37 -28.66 14.27 1.06
CA GLU A 37 -28.23 13.16 0.20
C GLU A 37 -29.28 12.04 0.17
N ALA A 38 -29.24 11.24 -0.88
CA ALA A 38 -30.08 10.06 -1.04
C ALA A 38 -29.78 9.01 0.04
N VAL A 39 -30.80 8.52 0.74
CA VAL A 39 -30.67 7.37 1.64
C VAL A 39 -30.72 6.09 0.81
N ILE A 40 -29.56 5.52 0.57
CA ILE A 40 -29.36 4.36 -0.27
C ILE A 40 -29.67 3.10 0.54
N HIS A 41 -30.31 2.11 -0.07
CA HIS A 41 -30.66 0.83 0.57
C HIS A 41 -31.59 0.94 1.79
N ALA A 42 -32.37 2.01 1.92
CA ALA A 42 -33.47 2.04 2.89
C ALA A 42 -34.49 0.97 2.51
N THR A 43 -34.92 0.19 3.49
CA THR A 43 -35.94 -0.84 3.32
C THR A 43 -37.31 -0.18 3.20
N VAL A 44 -38.04 -0.47 2.13
CA VAL A 44 -39.42 -0.02 1.90
C VAL A 44 -40.34 -1.24 1.94
N GLN A 45 -41.24 -1.27 2.89
CA GLN A 45 -42.26 -2.32 3.07
C GLN A 45 -43.63 -1.76 2.72
N LEU A 46 -44.40 -2.51 1.95
CA LEU A 46 -45.78 -2.26 1.71
C LEU A 46 -46.61 -3.21 2.57
N LEU A 47 -47.41 -2.66 3.45
CA LEU A 47 -48.27 -3.39 4.33
C LEU A 47 -49.74 -3.12 3.94
N GLY A 48 -50.61 -4.13 4.09
CA GLY A 48 -52.04 -3.96 3.93
C GLY A 48 -52.63 -3.07 5.01
N GLY A 49 -53.89 -2.71 4.88
CA GLY A 49 -54.58 -1.93 5.91
C GLY A 49 -54.73 -2.64 7.28
N ASP A 50 -54.52 -3.94 7.30
CA ASP A 50 -54.43 -4.82 8.49
C ASP A 50 -52.98 -4.99 9.01
N SER A 51 -52.03 -4.23 8.46
CA SER A 51 -50.58 -4.30 8.74
C SER A 51 -49.93 -5.64 8.28
N ALA A 52 -50.56 -6.46 7.48
CA ALA A 52 -49.96 -7.65 6.88
C ALA A 52 -48.98 -7.25 5.79
N PHE A 53 -47.87 -7.97 5.70
CA PHE A 53 -46.84 -7.73 4.66
C PHE A 53 -47.36 -8.09 3.28
N VAL A 54 -47.29 -7.15 2.32
CA VAL A 54 -47.74 -7.31 0.92
C VAL A 54 -46.56 -7.42 0.00
N ALA A 55 -45.63 -6.49 0.05
CA ALA A 55 -44.45 -6.45 -0.81
C ALA A 55 -43.28 -5.67 -0.13
N GLY A 56 -42.04 -5.87 -0.60
CA GLY A 56 -40.89 -5.16 -0.08
C GLY A 56 -39.89 -4.84 -1.20
N THR A 57 -39.21 -3.68 -1.09
CA THR A 57 -38.13 -3.25 -1.95
C THR A 57 -37.11 -2.46 -1.12
N VAL A 58 -36.02 -2.04 -1.77
CA VAL A 58 -35.03 -1.14 -1.17
C VAL A 58 -34.81 0.04 -2.09
N THR A 59 -34.44 1.20 -1.51
CA THR A 59 -34.08 2.37 -2.30
C THR A 59 -32.80 2.13 -3.10
N ASP A 60 -32.77 2.67 -4.31
CA ASP A 60 -31.60 2.64 -5.18
C ASP A 60 -30.56 3.71 -4.79
N VAL A 61 -29.54 3.89 -5.62
CA VAL A 61 -28.43 4.84 -5.38
C VAL A 61 -28.87 6.31 -5.41
N ASN A 62 -30.00 6.63 -5.99
CA ASN A 62 -30.60 7.97 -6.00
C ASN A 62 -31.59 8.14 -4.84
N GLY A 63 -31.74 7.10 -3.99
CA GLY A 63 -32.75 7.03 -2.95
C GLY A 63 -34.15 6.73 -3.48
N GLU A 64 -34.29 6.33 -4.75
CA GLU A 64 -35.57 6.08 -5.39
C GLU A 64 -36.02 4.65 -5.18
N PHE A 65 -37.33 4.44 -5.04
CA PHE A 65 -37.93 3.12 -4.93
C PHE A 65 -39.20 3.01 -5.77
N ALA A 66 -39.46 1.82 -6.22
CA ALA A 66 -40.71 1.44 -6.86
C ALA A 66 -41.17 0.09 -6.28
N ILE A 67 -42.43 0.01 -5.86
CA ILE A 67 -43.05 -1.18 -5.31
C ILE A 67 -44.43 -1.41 -5.92
N GLU A 68 -44.73 -2.63 -6.31
CA GLU A 68 -46.02 -2.98 -6.90
C GLU A 68 -47.05 -3.24 -5.79
N ALA A 69 -48.20 -2.57 -5.87
CA ALA A 69 -49.36 -2.84 -5.02
C ALA A 69 -50.12 -4.00 -5.60
N GLY A 70 -50.19 -5.14 -4.93
CA GLY A 70 -50.87 -6.36 -5.42
C GLY A 70 -52.39 -6.26 -5.69
N GLY A 71 -52.93 -5.04 -5.72
CA GLY A 71 -54.34 -4.75 -6.01
C GLY A 71 -54.78 -3.37 -5.53
N ASN A 72 -56.07 -3.07 -5.68
CA ASN A 72 -56.68 -1.84 -5.18
C ASN A 72 -56.91 -1.93 -3.65
N GLY A 73 -56.64 -0.83 -2.94
CA GLY A 73 -56.87 -0.80 -1.51
C GLY A 73 -56.12 0.30 -0.78
N LYS A 74 -56.22 0.36 0.51
CA LYS A 74 -55.40 1.20 1.39
C LYS A 74 -54.19 0.41 1.83
N PHE A 75 -53.01 0.97 1.61
CA PHE A 75 -51.73 0.38 2.01
C PHE A 75 -50.94 1.34 2.90
N ILE A 76 -50.06 0.76 3.66
CA ILE A 76 -49.12 1.50 4.52
C ILE A 76 -47.72 1.28 3.94
N VAL A 77 -47.09 2.33 3.49
CA VAL A 77 -45.68 2.32 3.11
C VAL A 77 -44.83 2.62 4.35
N LYS A 78 -44.05 1.64 4.79
CA LYS A 78 -43.14 1.77 5.94
C LYS A 78 -41.69 1.79 5.40
N VAL A 79 -40.97 2.89 5.67
CA VAL A 79 -39.57 3.05 5.27
C VAL A 79 -38.69 3.02 6.50
N SER A 80 -37.64 2.18 6.46
CA SER A 80 -36.68 2.05 7.57
C SER A 80 -35.27 1.95 7.04
N SER A 81 -34.34 2.57 7.74
CA SER A 81 -32.90 2.46 7.47
C SER A 81 -32.13 2.55 8.79
N ILE A 82 -30.99 1.89 8.90
CA ILE A 82 -30.16 1.89 10.11
C ILE A 82 -29.68 3.32 10.38
N GLY A 83 -29.90 3.81 11.58
CA GLY A 83 -29.54 5.17 11.99
C GLY A 83 -30.58 6.25 11.65
N TYR A 84 -31.78 5.86 11.21
CA TYR A 84 -32.88 6.77 10.90
C TYR A 84 -34.18 6.36 11.61
N SER A 85 -34.98 7.38 11.93
CA SER A 85 -36.35 7.17 12.39
C SER A 85 -37.21 6.58 11.29
N VAL A 86 -38.07 5.62 11.62
CA VAL A 86 -38.96 4.97 10.66
C VAL A 86 -40.00 5.96 10.13
N ILE A 87 -40.22 6.00 8.81
CA ILE A 87 -41.30 6.73 8.18
C ILE A 87 -42.44 5.77 7.89
N THR A 88 -43.67 6.16 8.25
CA THR A 88 -44.89 5.44 7.88
C THR A 88 -45.84 6.36 7.15
N LYS A 89 -46.30 5.95 5.96
CA LYS A 89 -47.23 6.76 5.14
C LYS A 89 -48.37 5.89 4.58
N THR A 90 -49.60 6.32 4.80
CA THR A 90 -50.78 5.61 4.25
C THR A 90 -51.01 6.07 2.81
N VAL A 91 -51.28 5.11 1.91
CA VAL A 91 -51.49 5.32 0.48
C VAL A 91 -52.73 4.57 0.04
N SER A 92 -53.52 5.17 -0.83
CA SER A 92 -54.65 4.49 -1.48
C SER A 92 -54.36 4.27 -2.95
N VAL A 93 -54.45 3.04 -3.41
CA VAL A 93 -54.28 2.65 -4.80
C VAL A 93 -55.66 2.29 -5.35
N THR A 94 -56.10 2.99 -6.39
CA THR A 94 -57.39 2.78 -7.05
C THR A 94 -57.23 2.69 -8.54
N GLY A 95 -57.90 1.74 -9.20
CA GLY A 95 -57.95 1.63 -10.65
C GLY A 95 -56.61 1.28 -11.33
N GLY A 96 -55.65 0.67 -10.59
CA GLY A 96 -54.32 0.31 -11.18
C GLY A 96 -53.43 1.53 -11.54
N MET A 97 -53.73 2.71 -10.99
CA MET A 97 -52.93 3.90 -11.21
C MET A 97 -51.67 3.93 -10.39
N ASP A 98 -50.57 4.42 -10.97
CA ASP A 98 -49.31 4.63 -10.27
C ASP A 98 -49.44 5.79 -9.27
N VAL A 99 -48.92 5.61 -8.07
CA VAL A 99 -48.94 6.62 -6.99
C VAL A 99 -47.51 7.07 -6.69
N ALA A 100 -47.25 8.34 -6.93
CA ALA A 100 -45.97 8.97 -6.59
C ALA A 100 -46.05 9.62 -5.20
N LEU A 101 -45.21 9.16 -4.26
CA LEU A 101 -45.12 9.70 -2.89
C LEU A 101 -44.24 10.96 -2.79
N GLY A 102 -43.56 11.32 -3.89
CA GLY A 102 -42.58 12.41 -3.93
C GLY A 102 -41.35 12.11 -3.08
N THR A 103 -40.71 13.15 -2.60
CA THR A 103 -39.52 13.03 -1.76
C THR A 103 -39.91 12.91 -0.28
N LEU A 104 -39.50 11.83 0.35
CA LEU A 104 -39.66 11.57 1.78
C LEU A 104 -38.32 11.79 2.48
N THR A 105 -38.34 12.54 3.59
CA THR A 105 -37.12 12.91 4.31
C THR A 105 -37.01 12.11 5.59
N MET A 106 -35.92 11.36 5.76
CA MET A 106 -35.63 10.60 6.98
C MET A 106 -34.81 11.43 7.97
N MET A 107 -35.25 11.43 9.24
CA MET A 107 -34.51 12.05 10.33
C MET A 107 -33.45 11.09 10.86
N PRO A 108 -32.20 11.49 11.03
CA PRO A 108 -31.20 10.69 11.73
C PRO A 108 -31.66 10.41 13.16
N ASP A 109 -31.60 9.16 13.56
CA ASP A 109 -31.96 8.70 14.92
C ASP A 109 -30.85 7.84 15.47
N ALA A 110 -30.28 8.23 16.59
CA ALA A 110 -29.18 7.52 17.26
C ALA A 110 -29.67 6.30 18.09
N VAL A 111 -30.97 6.07 18.19
CA VAL A 111 -31.53 4.89 18.88
C VAL A 111 -31.50 3.72 17.90
N MET A 112 -30.63 2.75 18.15
CA MET A 112 -30.61 1.50 17.39
C MET A 112 -31.90 0.74 17.62
N LEU A 113 -32.76 0.71 16.58
CA LEU A 113 -33.95 -0.16 16.57
C LEU A 113 -33.51 -1.63 16.51
N GLU A 114 -33.97 -2.42 17.43
CA GLU A 114 -33.85 -3.89 17.41
C GLU A 114 -34.48 -4.45 16.13
N GLY A 115 -33.66 -5.19 15.38
CA GLY A 115 -34.08 -6.26 14.51
C GLY A 115 -35.19 -5.98 13.49
N VAL A 116 -34.99 -5.15 12.49
CA VAL A 116 -35.78 -5.27 11.24
C VAL A 116 -35.06 -6.25 10.32
N THR A 117 -35.58 -7.48 10.22
CA THR A 117 -35.10 -8.45 9.23
C THR A 117 -35.61 -7.99 7.87
N ALA A 118 -34.75 -7.31 7.11
CA ALA A 118 -35.05 -6.94 5.73
C ALA A 118 -34.96 -8.19 4.84
N THR A 119 -36.07 -8.58 4.24
CA THR A 119 -36.15 -9.67 3.24
C THR A 119 -35.70 -9.23 1.84
N GLY A 120 -35.17 -8.03 1.68
CA GLY A 120 -34.58 -7.55 0.44
C GLY A 120 -33.04 -7.55 0.50
N GLN A 121 -32.37 -8.24 -0.43
CA GLN A 121 -30.92 -8.21 -0.51
C GLN A 121 -30.42 -6.85 -1.01
N ALA A 122 -29.73 -6.12 -0.14
CA ALA A 122 -29.04 -4.91 -0.53
C ALA A 122 -27.91 -5.27 -1.52
N LYS A 123 -27.85 -4.58 -2.66
CA LYS A 123 -26.78 -4.77 -3.65
C LYS A 123 -25.43 -4.52 -2.99
N LYS A 124 -24.49 -5.47 -3.14
CA LYS A 124 -23.16 -5.39 -2.53
C LYS A 124 -22.36 -4.20 -3.06
N VAL A 125 -22.48 -3.92 -4.36
CA VAL A 125 -21.76 -2.86 -5.05
C VAL A 125 -22.69 -2.12 -5.98
N VAL A 126 -22.64 -0.81 -5.96
CA VAL A 126 -23.38 0.06 -6.85
C VAL A 126 -22.41 1.06 -7.47
N LEU A 127 -22.53 1.31 -8.77
CA LEU A 127 -21.81 2.38 -9.43
C LEU A 127 -22.69 3.63 -9.51
N LYS A 128 -22.27 4.72 -8.86
CA LYS A 128 -22.89 6.02 -8.94
C LYS A 128 -21.94 6.95 -9.68
N GLU A 129 -22.31 7.34 -10.89
CA GLU A 129 -21.44 8.11 -11.81
C GLU A 129 -20.09 7.42 -12.02
N ASP A 130 -19.00 7.95 -11.44
CA ASP A 130 -17.64 7.40 -11.51
C ASP A 130 -17.19 6.75 -10.19
N THR A 131 -18.11 6.60 -9.21
CA THR A 131 -17.83 6.13 -7.86
C THR A 131 -18.41 4.74 -7.65
N PHE A 132 -17.58 3.77 -7.27
CA PHE A 132 -18.03 2.49 -6.77
C PHE A 132 -18.44 2.64 -5.30
N VAL A 133 -19.69 2.38 -5.01
CA VAL A 133 -20.22 2.39 -3.64
C VAL A 133 -20.44 0.97 -3.18
N TYR A 134 -19.65 0.54 -2.22
CA TYR A 134 -19.76 -0.77 -1.58
C TYR A 134 -20.57 -0.63 -0.29
N ASN A 135 -21.56 -1.46 -0.12
CA ASN A 135 -22.33 -1.51 1.13
C ASN A 135 -21.53 -2.30 2.17
N ALA A 136 -20.97 -1.63 3.17
CA ALA A 136 -20.14 -2.28 4.19
C ALA A 136 -20.87 -3.39 4.94
N ASN A 137 -22.18 -3.24 5.15
CA ASN A 137 -23.01 -4.23 5.85
C ASN A 137 -23.24 -5.53 5.04
N ALA A 138 -23.00 -5.48 3.72
CA ALA A 138 -23.09 -6.66 2.86
C ALA A 138 -21.83 -7.53 2.87
N PHE A 139 -20.74 -7.02 3.49
CA PHE A 139 -19.47 -7.71 3.66
C PHE A 139 -19.24 -7.94 5.16
N ARG A 140 -19.45 -9.16 5.60
CA ARG A 140 -19.25 -9.48 7.02
C ARG A 140 -17.77 -9.56 7.32
N THR A 141 -17.39 -8.98 8.43
CA THR A 141 -16.04 -9.08 8.99
C THR A 141 -16.11 -9.67 10.38
N PRO A 142 -15.07 -10.36 10.84
CA PRO A 142 -15.00 -10.79 12.24
C PRO A 142 -15.25 -9.61 13.19
N GLU A 143 -15.89 -9.89 14.30
CA GLU A 143 -16.13 -8.87 15.32
C GLU A 143 -14.79 -8.31 15.81
N GLY A 144 -14.69 -6.99 15.98
CA GLY A 144 -13.42 -6.35 16.36
C GLY A 144 -12.48 -6.02 15.21
N SER A 145 -12.82 -6.39 13.98
CA SER A 145 -11.96 -6.14 12.81
C SER A 145 -11.80 -4.67 12.50
N VAL A 146 -10.65 -4.36 11.92
CA VAL A 146 -10.34 -3.06 11.29
C VAL A 146 -10.73 -3.07 9.82
N VAL A 147 -10.84 -1.90 9.21
CA VAL A 147 -11.30 -1.78 7.81
C VAL A 147 -10.39 -2.48 6.80
N GLU A 148 -9.16 -2.82 7.14
CA GLU A 148 -8.32 -3.67 6.31
C GLU A 148 -9.01 -4.98 5.95
N GLU A 149 -9.66 -5.63 6.94
CA GLU A 149 -10.40 -6.87 6.73
C GLU A 149 -11.65 -6.68 5.85
N LEU A 150 -12.25 -5.51 5.93
CA LEU A 150 -13.37 -5.16 5.08
C LEU A 150 -12.91 -4.90 3.62
N VAL A 151 -11.80 -4.19 3.45
CA VAL A 151 -11.23 -3.91 2.12
C VAL A 151 -10.79 -5.20 1.42
N LYS A 152 -10.18 -6.14 2.12
CA LYS A 152 -9.84 -7.47 1.56
C LYS A 152 -11.04 -8.21 0.96
N ARG A 153 -12.25 -7.92 1.44
CA ARG A 153 -13.50 -8.55 0.98
C ARG A 153 -14.20 -7.82 -0.17
N LEU A 154 -13.72 -6.61 -0.51
CA LEU A 154 -14.33 -5.85 -1.60
C LEU A 154 -13.97 -6.46 -2.96
N PRO A 155 -14.95 -6.61 -3.87
CA PRO A 155 -14.67 -7.04 -5.23
C PRO A 155 -13.67 -6.10 -5.90
N GLY A 156 -12.61 -6.66 -6.47
CA GLY A 156 -11.57 -5.90 -7.16
C GLY A 156 -10.54 -5.22 -6.26
N ALA A 157 -10.63 -5.40 -4.94
CA ALA A 157 -9.64 -4.90 -4.01
C ALA A 157 -8.52 -5.92 -3.77
N GLU A 158 -7.31 -5.42 -3.61
CA GLU A 158 -6.12 -6.20 -3.34
C GLU A 158 -5.20 -5.42 -2.41
N ILE A 159 -4.70 -6.07 -1.37
CA ILE A 159 -3.68 -5.50 -0.48
C ILE A 159 -2.42 -6.32 -0.66
N SER A 160 -1.35 -5.68 -1.13
CA SER A 160 -0.04 -6.32 -1.30
C SER A 160 0.68 -6.52 0.03
N ASP A 161 1.73 -7.35 0.03
CA ASP A 161 2.49 -7.69 1.24
C ASP A 161 3.17 -6.47 1.89
N ASP A 162 3.49 -5.45 1.11
CA ASP A 162 4.02 -4.17 1.57
C ASP A 162 2.92 -3.19 2.05
N GLY A 163 1.65 -3.65 2.14
CA GLY A 163 0.52 -2.88 2.64
C GLY A 163 -0.10 -1.91 1.63
N LYS A 164 0.33 -1.94 0.36
CA LYS A 164 -0.29 -1.14 -0.68
C LYS A 164 -1.63 -1.71 -1.10
N ILE A 165 -2.59 -0.85 -1.22
CA ILE A 165 -3.95 -1.19 -1.62
C ILE A 165 -4.10 -0.91 -3.11
N THR A 166 -4.64 -1.87 -3.84
CA THR A 166 -5.15 -1.63 -5.19
C THR A 166 -6.64 -1.91 -5.22
N ILE A 167 -7.39 -1.04 -5.87
CA ILE A 167 -8.80 -1.28 -6.17
C ILE A 167 -9.00 -1.17 -7.65
N ASN A 168 -9.59 -2.21 -8.22
CA ASN A 168 -9.80 -2.26 -9.65
C ASN A 168 -8.49 -2.02 -10.43
N GLY A 169 -7.36 -2.61 -9.96
CA GLY A 169 -6.02 -2.47 -10.58
C GLY A 169 -5.37 -1.10 -10.42
N LYS A 170 -5.98 -0.16 -9.67
CA LYS A 170 -5.44 1.16 -9.37
C LYS A 170 -4.96 1.22 -7.93
N GLU A 171 -3.76 1.73 -7.71
CA GLU A 171 -3.22 1.95 -6.38
C GLU A 171 -4.00 3.05 -5.66
N VAL A 172 -4.51 2.75 -4.46
CA VAL A 172 -5.15 3.72 -3.58
C VAL A 172 -4.09 4.63 -2.97
N LYS A 173 -4.20 5.91 -3.23
CA LYS A 173 -3.25 6.93 -2.73
C LYS A 173 -3.75 7.65 -1.49
N ARG A 174 -5.06 7.74 -1.32
CA ARG A 174 -5.70 8.47 -0.21
C ARG A 174 -6.78 7.65 0.45
N ILE A 175 -6.83 7.74 1.76
CA ILE A 175 -7.94 7.24 2.59
C ILE A 175 -8.69 8.45 3.11
N LYS A 176 -10.02 8.40 2.99
CA LYS A 176 -10.92 9.41 3.56
C LYS A 176 -11.95 8.77 4.49
N VAL A 177 -12.47 9.59 5.39
CA VAL A 177 -13.60 9.23 6.27
C VAL A 177 -14.65 10.32 6.13
N ASP A 178 -15.82 9.99 5.56
CA ASP A 178 -16.87 10.96 5.15
C ASP A 178 -16.32 12.14 4.34
N GLY A 179 -15.53 11.83 3.30
CA GLY A 179 -14.95 12.81 2.41
C GLY A 179 -13.70 13.55 2.94
N LYS A 180 -13.35 13.39 4.23
CA LYS A 180 -12.20 14.07 4.86
C LYS A 180 -10.99 13.18 4.91
N GLU A 181 -9.81 13.75 4.64
CA GLU A 181 -8.57 13.00 4.59
C GLU A 181 -8.24 12.40 5.95
N PHE A 182 -7.90 11.12 5.94
CA PHE A 182 -7.52 10.38 7.13
C PHE A 182 -6.11 9.79 6.94
N MET A 183 -5.19 10.16 7.83
CA MET A 183 -3.78 9.71 7.79
C MET A 183 -3.09 10.03 6.47
N THR A 184 -3.04 11.31 6.11
CA THR A 184 -2.50 11.85 4.84
C THR A 184 -1.23 11.14 4.39
N GLY A 185 -1.32 10.44 3.25
CA GLY A 185 -0.21 9.71 2.63
C GLY A 185 0.21 8.43 3.35
N ASP A 186 -0.59 7.90 4.28
CA ASP A 186 -0.32 6.65 4.98
C ASP A 186 -1.55 5.72 5.02
N THR A 187 -1.78 5.08 3.90
CA THR A 187 -2.93 4.19 3.69
C THR A 187 -2.87 2.94 4.57
N GLU A 188 -1.67 2.40 4.83
CA GLU A 188 -1.49 1.22 5.68
C GLU A 188 -1.94 1.50 7.12
N THR A 189 -1.47 2.60 7.70
CA THR A 189 -1.86 2.98 9.07
C THR A 189 -3.35 3.27 9.16
N ALA A 190 -3.93 3.92 8.16
CA ALA A 190 -5.36 4.21 8.12
C ALA A 190 -6.19 2.93 8.16
N LEU A 191 -5.87 1.93 7.33
CA LEU A 191 -6.61 0.67 7.28
C LEU A 191 -6.53 -0.14 8.57
N LYS A 192 -5.40 -0.13 9.23
CA LYS A 192 -5.14 -0.94 10.42
C LYS A 192 -5.72 -0.36 11.71
N ASN A 193 -6.20 0.88 11.67
CA ASN A 193 -6.65 1.56 12.88
C ASN A 193 -8.12 2.02 12.83
N LEU A 194 -8.81 1.93 11.70
CA LEU A 194 -10.23 2.28 11.60
C LEU A 194 -11.10 1.03 11.81
N PRO A 195 -12.01 0.98 12.80
CA PRO A 195 -12.83 -0.19 13.06
C PRO A 195 -13.95 -0.33 12.02
N THR A 196 -14.26 -1.56 11.61
CA THR A 196 -15.35 -1.84 10.66
C THR A 196 -16.73 -1.52 11.23
N SER A 197 -16.88 -1.57 12.55
CA SER A 197 -18.17 -1.38 13.25
C SER A 197 -18.85 -0.04 13.01
N ILE A 198 -18.09 1.01 12.68
CA ILE A 198 -18.62 2.36 12.43
C ILE A 198 -18.92 2.62 10.95
N ILE A 199 -18.49 1.74 10.05
CA ILE A 199 -18.58 1.97 8.62
C ILE A 199 -19.93 1.54 8.07
N ASN A 200 -20.56 2.40 7.28
CA ASN A 200 -21.79 2.15 6.56
C ASN A 200 -21.55 1.77 5.10
N ASN A 201 -20.71 2.52 4.43
CA ASN A 201 -20.36 2.28 3.02
C ASN A 201 -18.90 2.62 2.76
N ILE A 202 -18.39 2.14 1.65
CA ILE A 202 -17.07 2.50 1.15
C ILE A 202 -17.23 3.01 -0.26
N LYS A 203 -16.74 4.19 -0.53
CA LYS A 203 -16.73 4.79 -1.86
C LYS A 203 -15.32 4.66 -2.43
N SER A 204 -15.20 4.14 -3.65
CA SER A 204 -13.94 4.14 -4.40
C SER A 204 -14.11 4.95 -5.66
N TYR A 205 -13.31 5.99 -5.81
CA TYR A 205 -13.36 6.91 -6.92
C TYR A 205 -11.98 7.50 -7.23
N ASP A 206 -11.86 8.03 -8.44
CA ASP A 206 -10.67 8.78 -8.82
C ASP A 206 -10.89 10.25 -8.48
N GLU A 207 -10.12 10.78 -7.56
CA GLU A 207 -10.13 12.18 -7.20
C GLU A 207 -9.16 12.96 -8.08
N LYS A 208 -9.58 14.10 -8.57
CA LYS A 208 -8.71 15.01 -9.30
C LYS A 208 -7.57 15.48 -8.41
N SER A 209 -6.40 15.72 -9.01
CA SER A 209 -5.29 16.35 -8.31
C SER A 209 -5.71 17.67 -7.69
N ASP A 210 -5.00 18.13 -6.66
CA ASP A 210 -5.29 19.44 -6.07
C ASP A 210 -5.14 20.55 -7.12
N MET A 211 -4.17 20.43 -8.03
CA MET A 211 -4.03 21.35 -9.16
C MET A 211 -5.28 21.37 -10.05
N ALA A 212 -5.81 20.21 -10.40
CA ALA A 212 -7.01 20.11 -11.24
C ALA A 212 -8.28 20.64 -10.52
N LYS A 213 -8.38 20.45 -9.20
CA LYS A 213 -9.47 21.03 -8.39
C LYS A 213 -9.40 22.56 -8.37
N MET A 214 -8.21 23.10 -8.10
CA MET A 214 -7.99 24.54 -7.99
C MET A 214 -8.17 25.27 -9.32
N THR A 215 -7.66 24.69 -10.40
CA THR A 215 -7.74 25.30 -11.74
C THR A 215 -9.07 25.03 -12.45
N GLY A 216 -9.82 24.01 -12.02
CA GLY A 216 -11.00 23.51 -12.73
C GLY A 216 -10.67 22.73 -14.00
N ILE A 217 -9.39 22.55 -14.34
CA ILE A 217 -8.92 21.85 -15.53
C ILE A 217 -8.38 20.49 -15.10
N ASP A 218 -8.96 19.42 -15.64
CA ASP A 218 -8.49 18.07 -15.40
C ASP A 218 -7.07 17.89 -15.97
N ASP A 219 -6.09 17.64 -15.10
CA ASP A 219 -4.68 17.50 -15.46
C ASP A 219 -4.25 16.05 -15.77
N GLY A 220 -5.21 15.13 -15.72
CA GLY A 220 -4.92 13.72 -15.93
C GLY A 220 -4.24 13.01 -14.77
N ASN A 221 -3.91 13.73 -13.70
CA ASN A 221 -3.32 13.19 -12.49
C ASN A 221 -4.41 12.93 -11.45
N GLU A 222 -5.18 11.88 -11.66
CA GLU A 222 -6.17 11.45 -10.68
C GLU A 222 -5.54 10.48 -9.69
N GLU A 223 -5.93 10.62 -8.43
CA GLU A 223 -5.57 9.72 -7.35
C GLU A 223 -6.76 8.87 -6.96
N THR A 224 -6.59 7.56 -6.88
CA THR A 224 -7.65 6.66 -6.42
C THR A 224 -7.81 6.80 -4.92
N VAL A 225 -9.04 7.07 -4.51
CA VAL A 225 -9.45 7.32 -3.12
C VAL A 225 -10.34 6.17 -2.63
N LEU A 226 -10.13 5.76 -1.38
CA LEU A 226 -11.10 5.01 -0.59
C LEU A 226 -11.68 5.93 0.47
N ASP A 227 -12.97 6.18 0.41
CA ASP A 227 -13.71 7.01 1.36
C ASP A 227 -14.67 6.14 2.16
N PHE A 228 -14.42 6.04 3.46
CA PHE A 228 -15.21 5.26 4.41
C PHE A 228 -16.32 6.13 4.98
N GLY A 229 -17.54 5.93 4.51
CA GLY A 229 -18.73 6.59 5.05
C GLY A 229 -19.10 6.02 6.42
N ILE A 230 -19.18 6.87 7.43
CA ILE A 230 -19.58 6.51 8.79
C ILE A 230 -21.11 6.28 8.84
N LYS A 231 -21.56 5.39 9.72
CA LYS A 231 -22.98 5.14 9.95
C LYS A 231 -23.71 6.42 10.36
N PRO A 232 -24.90 6.69 9.80
CA PRO A 232 -25.70 7.86 10.16
C PRO A 232 -25.89 7.95 11.69
N GLY A 233 -25.84 9.18 12.23
CA GLY A 233 -25.90 9.41 13.67
C GLY A 233 -24.56 9.22 14.42
N MET A 234 -23.54 8.67 13.78
CA MET A 234 -22.19 8.53 14.35
C MET A 234 -21.22 9.65 13.93
N ASN A 235 -21.71 10.71 13.30
CA ASN A 235 -20.92 11.87 12.88
C ASN A 235 -20.75 12.93 13.97
N LYS A 236 -21.50 12.82 15.10
CA LYS A 236 -21.41 13.70 16.28
C LYS A 236 -21.37 12.89 17.55
N GLY A 237 -20.27 12.98 18.30
CA GLY A 237 -20.10 12.26 19.55
C GLY A 237 -18.68 11.77 19.80
N THR A 238 -18.54 10.84 20.69
CA THR A 238 -17.26 10.21 21.02
C THR A 238 -17.36 8.70 20.85
N MET A 239 -16.25 8.11 20.44
CA MET A 239 -16.06 6.68 20.35
C MET A 239 -14.73 6.26 20.98
N ALA A 240 -14.73 5.05 21.53
CA ALA A 240 -13.49 4.38 21.92
C ALA A 240 -13.58 2.90 21.52
N ASN A 241 -12.48 2.39 20.98
CA ASN A 241 -12.33 0.98 20.66
C ASN A 241 -10.99 0.50 21.22
N THR A 242 -11.03 -0.55 22.03
CA THR A 242 -9.86 -1.14 22.66
C THR A 242 -9.85 -2.61 22.33
N ASP A 243 -8.77 -3.13 21.78
CA ASP A 243 -8.49 -4.54 21.55
C ASP A 243 -7.19 -4.90 22.27
N LEU A 244 -7.28 -5.76 23.28
CA LEU A 244 -6.15 -6.25 24.05
C LEU A 244 -6.00 -7.74 23.79
N ALA A 245 -4.81 -8.14 23.38
CA ALA A 245 -4.53 -9.53 23.09
C ALA A 245 -3.20 -10.00 23.67
N VAL A 246 -3.25 -11.19 24.26
CA VAL A 246 -2.08 -11.90 24.78
C VAL A 246 -2.06 -13.32 24.23
N GLY A 247 -0.87 -13.87 24.03
CA GLY A 247 -0.71 -15.18 23.45
C GLY A 247 0.47 -15.94 24.03
N ASN A 248 0.60 -17.19 23.58
CA ASN A 248 1.78 -17.99 23.85
C ASN A 248 3.03 -17.38 23.15
N HIS A 249 4.22 -17.91 23.46
CA HIS A 249 5.51 -17.38 22.94
C HIS A 249 5.67 -15.87 23.17
N SER A 250 5.14 -15.33 24.29
CA SER A 250 5.15 -13.88 24.63
C SER A 250 4.59 -12.99 23.52
N ARG A 251 3.60 -13.49 22.76
CA ARG A 251 2.89 -12.68 21.76
C ARG A 251 1.91 -11.74 22.41
N TYR A 252 1.81 -10.53 21.90
CA TYR A 252 0.82 -9.54 22.30
C TYR A 252 0.42 -8.66 21.11
N ALA A 253 -0.80 -8.17 21.16
CA ALA A 253 -1.30 -7.17 20.23
C ALA A 253 -2.32 -6.29 20.95
N GLU A 254 -2.03 -5.00 21.03
CA GLU A 254 -2.85 -4.01 21.72
C GLU A 254 -3.20 -2.90 20.75
N ARG A 255 -4.49 -2.63 20.56
CA ARG A 255 -4.98 -1.55 19.72
C ARG A 255 -5.91 -0.67 20.52
N LEU A 256 -5.65 0.61 20.50
CA LEU A 256 -6.42 1.63 21.18
C LEU A 256 -6.82 2.67 20.16
N MET A 257 -8.09 3.07 20.15
CA MET A 257 -8.57 4.15 19.31
C MET A 257 -9.63 4.94 20.07
N GLY A 258 -9.47 6.26 20.08
CA GLY A 258 -10.45 7.22 20.57
C GLY A 258 -10.78 8.22 19.47
N GLY A 259 -12.05 8.63 19.37
CA GLY A 259 -12.48 9.61 18.39
C GLY A 259 -13.49 10.59 18.98
N PHE A 260 -13.33 11.85 18.62
CA PHE A 260 -14.26 12.93 18.89
C PHE A 260 -14.69 13.55 17.55
N PHE A 261 -15.98 13.66 17.34
CA PHE A 261 -16.59 14.12 16.10
C PHE A 261 -17.62 15.21 16.39
N ASN A 262 -17.53 16.30 15.65
CA ASN A 262 -18.61 17.29 15.54
C ASN A 262 -18.64 17.87 14.12
N ASP A 263 -19.53 18.80 13.84
CA ASP A 263 -19.71 19.36 12.49
C ASP A 263 -18.45 20.02 11.91
N LYS A 264 -17.59 20.63 12.75
CA LYS A 264 -16.40 21.37 12.34
C LYS A 264 -15.10 20.67 12.65
N VAL A 265 -15.08 19.89 13.73
CA VAL A 265 -13.83 19.28 14.27
C VAL A 265 -13.99 17.76 14.33
N ARG A 266 -12.98 17.05 13.84
CA ARG A 266 -12.79 15.62 14.04
C ARG A 266 -11.40 15.38 14.58
N THR A 267 -11.30 14.68 15.69
CA THR A 267 -10.02 14.29 16.26
C THR A 267 -10.05 12.80 16.55
N MET A 268 -9.01 12.10 16.13
CA MET A 268 -8.82 10.69 16.41
C MET A 268 -7.43 10.46 17.02
N VAL A 269 -7.38 9.71 18.10
CA VAL A 269 -6.15 9.26 18.75
C VAL A 269 -6.09 7.75 18.66
N PHE A 270 -4.95 7.20 18.34
CA PHE A 270 -4.77 5.75 18.20
C PHE A 270 -3.39 5.30 18.68
N GLY A 271 -3.37 4.08 19.20
CA GLY A 271 -2.19 3.33 19.58
C GLY A 271 -2.24 1.91 19.04
N ASN A 272 -1.11 1.39 18.62
CA ASN A 272 -0.97 0.01 18.17
C ASN A 272 0.38 -0.53 18.62
N PHE A 273 0.36 -1.55 19.47
CA PHE A 273 1.53 -2.18 20.05
C PHE A 273 1.44 -3.69 19.80
N ASN A 274 2.37 -4.26 19.06
CA ASN A 274 2.32 -5.69 18.76
C ASN A 274 3.69 -6.27 18.45
N ASN A 275 3.82 -7.60 18.61
CA ASN A 275 4.96 -8.39 18.17
C ASN A 275 4.53 -9.58 17.29
N THR A 276 3.42 -9.45 16.58
CA THR A 276 2.82 -10.45 15.70
C THR A 276 3.05 -10.14 14.21
N ASN A 277 4.05 -9.32 13.88
CA ASN A 277 4.26 -8.74 12.54
C ASN A 277 3.03 -7.99 12.00
N ASP A 278 2.11 -7.60 12.91
CA ASP A 278 0.88 -6.87 12.61
C ASP A 278 -0.02 -7.61 11.59
N ARG A 279 -0.13 -8.93 11.75
CA ARG A 279 -1.03 -9.75 10.94
C ARG A 279 -2.43 -9.74 11.52
N GLY A 280 -3.42 -9.50 10.67
CA GLY A 280 -4.82 -9.83 10.96
C GLY A 280 -5.06 -11.33 10.84
N PHE A 281 -6.25 -11.80 11.24
CA PHE A 281 -6.65 -13.18 11.02
C PHE A 281 -6.82 -13.42 9.51
N PRO A 282 -6.20 -14.44 8.92
CA PRO A 282 -6.49 -14.86 7.56
C PRO A 282 -7.90 -15.46 7.51
N GLY A 283 -8.63 -15.17 6.48
CA GLY A 283 -9.96 -15.74 6.26
C GLY A 283 -11.07 -14.72 6.03
N GLY A 284 -11.96 -15.07 5.13
CA GLY A 284 -13.18 -14.34 4.79
C GLY A 284 -12.98 -13.25 3.74
N GLY A 285 -12.79 -13.63 2.49
CA GLY A 285 -13.03 -12.77 1.34
C GLY A 285 -11.85 -12.43 0.47
N GLY A 286 -11.75 -13.15 -0.62
CA GLY A 286 -11.02 -12.70 -1.80
C GLY A 286 -9.51 -12.77 -1.72
N GLY A 287 -8.99 -13.95 -1.53
CA GLY A 287 -7.58 -14.22 -1.68
C GLY A 287 -6.83 -14.14 -0.37
N TRP A 288 -6.97 -15.20 0.41
CA TRP A 288 -5.90 -15.57 1.28
C TRP A 288 -4.65 -15.71 0.42
N ARG A 289 -3.80 -14.74 0.51
CA ARG A 289 -2.42 -14.97 0.19
C ARG A 289 -1.80 -15.46 1.49
N PRO A 290 -0.99 -16.53 1.47
CA PRO A 290 0.02 -16.64 2.48
C PRO A 290 0.77 -15.31 2.37
N GLY A 291 0.44 -14.39 3.25
CA GLY A 291 1.21 -13.16 3.32
C GLY A 291 2.63 -13.65 3.41
N ASN A 292 3.50 -13.26 2.47
CA ASN A 292 4.89 -13.56 2.60
C ASN A 292 5.23 -13.20 4.02
N ALA A 293 5.62 -14.20 4.80
CA ALA A 293 5.91 -13.99 6.20
C ALA A 293 6.83 -12.78 6.22
N ARG A 294 6.40 -11.66 6.83
CA ARG A 294 7.22 -10.46 6.81
C ARG A 294 8.57 -10.87 7.31
N ASN A 295 9.59 -10.56 6.51
CA ASN A 295 10.95 -10.99 6.78
C ASN A 295 11.36 -10.59 8.19
N GLY A 296 11.73 -11.55 9.00
CA GLY A 296 12.14 -11.36 10.38
C GLY A 296 11.00 -11.28 11.40
N LEU A 297 11.39 -11.14 12.66
CA LEU A 297 10.51 -10.96 13.80
C LEU A 297 10.41 -9.46 14.10
N ASN A 298 9.24 -8.87 13.89
CA ASN A 298 9.02 -7.43 14.07
C ASN A 298 8.18 -7.14 15.30
N THR A 299 8.67 -6.25 16.15
CA THR A 299 7.88 -5.60 17.20
C THR A 299 7.60 -4.17 16.78
N LYS A 300 6.34 -3.78 16.75
CA LYS A 300 5.90 -2.44 16.39
C LYS A 300 5.21 -1.75 17.55
N LYS A 301 5.49 -0.47 17.73
CA LYS A 301 4.80 0.43 18.65
C LYS A 301 4.47 1.70 17.89
N MET A 302 3.22 2.13 17.94
CA MET A 302 2.76 3.34 17.25
C MET A 302 1.79 4.10 18.15
N VAL A 303 1.94 5.40 18.16
CA VAL A 303 0.97 6.34 18.74
C VAL A 303 0.77 7.46 17.72
N GLY A 304 -0.47 7.86 17.52
CA GLY A 304 -0.77 8.93 16.57
C GLY A 304 -2.05 9.69 16.90
N VAL A 305 -2.11 10.90 16.35
CA VAL A 305 -3.27 11.79 16.41
C VAL A 305 -3.56 12.25 15.00
N ASN A 306 -4.82 12.20 14.61
CA ASN A 306 -5.34 12.82 13.38
C ASN A 306 -6.33 13.91 13.77
N PHE A 307 -6.22 15.06 13.13
CA PHE A 307 -7.04 16.23 13.38
C PHE A 307 -7.57 16.77 12.06
N ASN A 308 -8.87 17.06 11.99
CA ASN A 308 -9.50 17.74 10.87
C ASN A 308 -10.33 18.89 11.40
N TYR A 309 -10.20 20.04 10.76
CA TYR A 309 -11.05 21.22 10.98
C TYR A 309 -11.60 21.71 9.65
N GLU A 310 -12.89 21.99 9.60
CA GLU A 310 -13.55 22.52 8.41
C GLU A 310 -14.46 23.68 8.77
N GLU A 311 -14.23 24.80 8.10
CA GLU A 311 -15.19 25.88 7.97
C GLU A 311 -15.67 25.89 6.51
N LYS A 312 -16.94 25.52 6.33
CA LYS A 312 -17.53 25.22 5.02
C LYS A 312 -17.16 26.28 3.98
N ASP A 313 -16.65 25.81 2.83
CA ASP A 313 -16.29 26.58 1.65
C ASP A 313 -15.20 27.66 1.88
N ARG A 314 -14.53 27.69 3.04
CA ARG A 314 -13.56 28.72 3.37
C ARG A 314 -12.20 28.20 3.84
N LEU A 315 -12.21 27.30 4.81
CA LEU A 315 -10.97 26.82 5.42
C LEU A 315 -11.09 25.33 5.78
N GLU A 316 -10.18 24.54 5.27
CA GLU A 316 -10.01 23.13 5.64
C GLU A 316 -8.59 22.92 6.16
N ILE A 317 -8.45 22.30 7.34
CA ILE A 317 -7.16 21.95 7.93
C ILE A 317 -7.20 20.48 8.29
N ASP A 318 -6.33 19.70 7.67
CA ASP A 318 -6.07 18.30 7.99
C ASP A 318 -4.66 18.18 8.54
N GLY A 319 -4.49 17.42 9.60
CA GLY A 319 -3.18 17.20 10.18
C GLY A 319 -3.06 15.88 10.91
N HIS A 320 -1.86 15.33 10.94
CA HIS A 320 -1.54 14.22 11.79
C HIS A 320 -0.14 14.29 12.37
N ALA A 321 -0.01 13.83 13.59
CA ALA A 321 1.26 13.56 14.24
C ALA A 321 1.36 12.10 14.60
N ARG A 322 2.51 11.48 14.35
CA ARG A 322 2.71 10.05 14.60
C ARG A 322 4.11 9.74 15.03
N TRP A 323 4.23 8.90 16.04
CA TRP A 323 5.43 8.20 16.42
C TRP A 323 5.32 6.72 16.09
N ASN A 324 6.38 6.18 15.47
CA ASN A 324 6.54 4.74 15.23
C ASN A 324 7.87 4.28 15.78
N HIS A 325 7.85 3.19 16.52
CA HIS A 325 9.01 2.43 16.93
C HIS A 325 8.92 1.02 16.36
N THR A 326 9.98 0.54 15.72
CA THR A 326 10.04 -0.82 15.18
C THR A 326 11.36 -1.47 15.63
N ASN A 327 11.28 -2.63 16.27
CA ASN A 327 12.40 -3.55 16.44
C ASN A 327 12.25 -4.68 15.43
N ASN A 328 13.32 -4.96 14.73
CA ASN A 328 13.37 -6.05 13.75
C ASN A 328 14.53 -6.98 14.11
N ASP A 329 14.24 -8.29 14.18
CA ASP A 329 15.20 -9.36 14.31
C ASP A 329 15.11 -10.21 13.05
N THR A 330 16.14 -10.13 12.20
CA THR A 330 16.15 -10.81 10.90
C THR A 330 17.35 -11.72 10.79
N ARG A 331 17.05 -12.99 10.60
CA ARG A 331 18.01 -14.00 10.15
C ARG A 331 17.72 -14.31 8.68
N ALA A 332 18.68 -14.00 7.81
CA ALA A 332 18.57 -14.21 6.38
C ALA A 332 19.61 -15.23 5.92
N GLU A 333 19.16 -16.26 5.25
CA GLU A 333 19.98 -17.26 4.57
C GLU A 333 19.84 -17.04 3.06
N GLN A 334 20.95 -16.78 2.38
CA GLN A 334 20.97 -16.48 0.95
C GLN A 334 21.80 -17.51 0.21
N SER A 335 21.28 -17.95 -0.94
CA SER A 335 22.01 -18.69 -1.95
C SER A 335 21.97 -17.89 -3.25
N ALA A 336 23.12 -17.62 -3.83
CA ALA A 336 23.23 -16.85 -5.06
C ALA A 336 24.10 -17.58 -6.08
N GLU A 337 23.68 -17.51 -7.34
CA GLU A 337 24.46 -17.92 -8.50
C GLU A 337 24.69 -16.72 -9.39
N TYR A 338 25.94 -16.44 -9.72
CA TYR A 338 26.34 -15.35 -10.59
C TYR A 338 26.72 -15.86 -11.97
N PHE A 339 26.21 -15.18 -13.00
CA PHE A 339 26.38 -15.56 -14.40
C PHE A 339 27.65 -14.93 -14.95
N ASN A 340 28.77 -15.67 -14.98
CA ASN A 340 30.09 -15.18 -15.34
C ASN A 340 30.52 -15.75 -16.69
N GLY A 341 30.07 -15.17 -17.81
CA GLY A 341 30.63 -15.39 -19.17
C GLY A 341 31.06 -16.80 -19.61
N GLY A 342 30.39 -17.87 -19.14
CA GLY A 342 30.69 -19.28 -19.47
C GLY A 342 30.81 -20.23 -18.28
N ARG A 343 30.94 -19.70 -17.07
CA ARG A 343 30.85 -20.47 -15.82
C ARG A 343 29.99 -19.71 -14.82
N SER A 344 29.32 -20.43 -13.94
CA SER A 344 28.66 -19.84 -12.77
C SER A 344 29.62 -19.79 -11.60
N SER A 345 29.53 -18.76 -10.77
CA SER A 345 30.09 -18.76 -9.42
C SER A 345 28.96 -18.70 -8.42
N PHE A 346 29.15 -19.36 -7.30
CA PHE A 346 28.13 -19.50 -6.29
C PHE A 346 28.55 -18.79 -5.01
N ALA A 347 27.58 -18.27 -4.28
CA ALA A 347 27.83 -17.67 -2.98
C ALA A 347 26.68 -17.96 -2.04
N ASN A 348 27.01 -18.32 -0.81
CA ASN A 348 26.03 -18.47 0.25
C ASN A 348 26.33 -17.49 1.38
N SER A 349 25.30 -17.00 2.04
CA SER A 349 25.49 -16.18 3.23
C SER A 349 24.41 -16.44 4.28
N LEU A 350 24.82 -16.29 5.54
CA LEU A 350 23.97 -16.28 6.71
C LEU A 350 24.17 -14.96 7.43
N ASN A 351 23.11 -14.15 7.53
CA ASN A 351 23.16 -12.84 8.15
C ASN A 351 22.15 -12.77 9.29
N GLN A 352 22.60 -12.41 10.50
CA GLN A 352 21.75 -12.09 11.63
C GLN A 352 21.80 -10.59 11.89
N SER A 353 20.66 -9.91 11.84
CA SER A 353 20.56 -8.46 11.96
C SER A 353 19.49 -8.07 12.96
N TYR A 354 19.84 -7.19 13.87
CA TYR A 354 18.94 -6.55 14.82
C TYR A 354 18.88 -5.05 14.52
N SER A 355 17.69 -4.51 14.31
CA SER A 355 17.50 -3.12 13.95
C SER A 355 16.41 -2.48 14.79
N ARG A 356 16.67 -1.27 15.30
CA ARG A 356 15.70 -0.40 15.97
C ARG A 356 15.48 0.83 15.10
N ARG A 357 14.22 1.17 14.85
CA ARG A 357 13.87 2.37 14.12
C ARG A 357 12.85 3.18 14.89
N ASP A 358 13.18 4.45 15.14
CA ASP A 358 12.24 5.43 15.67
C ASP A 358 11.95 6.47 14.60
N ARG A 359 10.68 6.77 14.40
CA ARG A 359 10.26 7.78 13.43
C ARG A 359 9.14 8.64 13.98
N TRP A 360 9.35 9.95 13.98
CA TRP A 360 8.33 10.95 14.20
C TRP A 360 7.96 11.62 12.89
N VAL A 361 6.68 11.82 12.66
CA VAL A 361 6.17 12.52 11.47
C VAL A 361 5.07 13.45 11.91
N LEU A 362 5.14 14.69 11.44
CA LEU A 362 4.10 15.70 11.52
C LEU A 362 3.81 16.15 10.08
N ARG A 363 2.56 16.03 9.66
CA ARG A 363 2.08 16.54 8.37
C ARG A 363 0.80 17.33 8.59
N MET A 364 0.65 18.41 7.81
CA MET A 364 -0.56 19.21 7.79
C MET A 364 -0.90 19.58 6.34
N ARG A 365 -2.16 19.73 6.06
CA ARG A 365 -2.72 20.30 4.83
C ARG A 365 -3.70 21.39 5.23
N MET A 366 -3.49 22.59 4.76
CA MET A 366 -4.37 23.70 4.96
C MET A 366 -4.80 24.24 3.61
N GLU A 367 -6.09 24.16 3.32
CA GLU A 367 -6.70 24.76 2.14
C GLU A 367 -7.55 25.95 2.57
N TRP A 368 -7.23 27.11 2.01
CA TRP A 368 -7.92 28.35 2.28
C TRP A 368 -8.45 28.95 0.99
N THR A 369 -9.77 29.18 0.95
CA THR A 369 -10.49 29.79 -0.18
C THR A 369 -11.04 31.12 0.26
N PRO A 370 -10.23 32.21 0.19
CA PRO A 370 -10.65 33.55 0.64
C PRO A 370 -11.80 34.10 -0.20
N ASP A 371 -11.87 33.76 -1.47
CA ASP A 371 -12.93 34.12 -2.41
C ASP A 371 -13.15 32.98 -3.44
N SER A 372 -14.21 33.06 -4.24
CA SER A 372 -14.58 32.05 -5.24
C SER A 372 -13.56 31.85 -6.36
N MET A 373 -12.60 32.76 -6.50
CA MET A 373 -11.60 32.78 -7.58
C MET A 373 -10.19 32.36 -7.08
N THR A 374 -9.93 32.43 -5.78
CA THR A 374 -8.61 32.22 -5.21
C THR A 374 -8.62 31.03 -4.27
N THR A 375 -7.66 30.15 -4.41
CA THR A 375 -7.42 29.02 -3.50
C THR A 375 -5.93 28.95 -3.15
N LEU A 376 -5.65 28.84 -1.87
CA LEU A 376 -4.31 28.66 -1.32
C LEU A 376 -4.24 27.30 -0.62
N LEU A 377 -3.22 26.54 -0.91
CA LEU A 377 -2.98 25.24 -0.28
C LEU A 377 -1.56 25.20 0.27
N PHE A 378 -1.45 24.98 1.58
CA PHE A 378 -0.17 24.88 2.30
C PHE A 378 0.01 23.51 2.95
N ARG A 379 1.15 22.88 2.69
CA ARG A 379 1.47 21.52 3.17
C ARG A 379 2.85 21.48 3.81
N PRO A 380 2.98 21.72 5.10
CA PRO A 380 4.23 21.49 5.83
C PRO A 380 4.37 20.02 6.23
N GLU A 381 5.62 19.55 6.24
CA GLU A 381 6.01 18.25 6.74
C GLU A 381 7.29 18.38 7.59
N LEU A 382 7.26 17.79 8.80
CA LEU A 382 8.42 17.61 9.66
C LEU A 382 8.58 16.12 9.96
N SER A 383 9.79 15.61 9.84
CA SER A 383 10.05 14.24 10.28
C SER A 383 11.46 14.06 10.82
N THR A 384 11.60 13.15 11.78
CA THR A 384 12.89 12.66 12.23
C THR A 384 12.88 11.14 12.25
N THR A 385 13.96 10.54 11.77
CA THR A 385 14.12 9.09 11.74
C THR A 385 15.47 8.74 12.31
N THR A 386 15.51 7.85 13.30
CA THR A 386 16.73 7.22 13.77
C THR A 386 16.69 5.72 13.46
N ILE A 387 17.82 5.19 13.00
CA ILE A 387 18.01 3.75 12.78
C ILE A 387 19.26 3.34 13.54
N ASP A 388 19.13 2.34 14.38
CA ASP A 388 20.22 1.76 15.15
C ASP A 388 20.26 0.26 14.83
N LYS A 389 21.38 -0.22 14.29
CA LYS A 389 21.50 -1.57 13.75
C LYS A 389 22.79 -2.21 14.21
N ARG A 390 22.72 -3.51 14.53
CA ARG A 390 23.87 -4.39 14.69
C ARG A 390 23.65 -5.64 13.86
N ALA A 391 24.69 -6.19 13.27
CA ALA A 391 24.59 -7.40 12.49
C ALA A 391 25.87 -8.24 12.57
N THR A 392 25.69 -9.54 12.40
CA THR A 392 26.75 -10.54 12.17
C THR A 392 26.48 -11.25 10.87
N GLY A 393 27.51 -11.59 10.12
CA GLY A 393 27.40 -12.27 8.84
C GLY A 393 28.50 -13.32 8.67
N LEU A 394 28.15 -14.40 8.00
CA LEU A 394 29.08 -15.40 7.48
C LEU A 394 28.73 -15.59 6.00
N SER A 395 29.71 -15.51 5.14
CA SER A 395 29.53 -15.75 3.70
C SER A 395 30.66 -16.62 3.15
N ALA A 396 30.36 -17.36 2.09
CA ALA A 396 31.32 -18.13 1.37
C ALA A 396 31.06 -18.06 -0.15
N SER A 397 32.11 -18.06 -0.95
CA SER A 397 32.08 -18.12 -2.41
C SER A 397 32.64 -19.44 -2.91
N TYR A 398 32.04 -20.00 -3.97
CA TYR A 398 32.37 -21.30 -4.50
C TYR A 398 32.49 -21.25 -6.03
N ASN A 399 33.33 -22.13 -6.59
CA ASN A 399 33.47 -22.30 -8.03
C ASN A 399 32.54 -23.37 -8.64
N SER A 400 31.81 -24.12 -7.79
CA SER A 400 30.79 -25.08 -8.17
C SER A 400 29.57 -24.96 -7.25
N ASP A 401 28.40 -25.50 -7.64
CA ASP A 401 27.20 -25.46 -6.82
C ASP A 401 27.37 -26.28 -5.56
N PRO A 402 27.45 -25.64 -4.35
CA PRO A 402 27.74 -26.40 -3.12
C PRO A 402 26.57 -27.27 -2.67
N PHE A 403 25.34 -27.04 -3.14
CA PHE A 403 24.17 -27.85 -2.80
C PHE A 403 24.13 -29.19 -3.52
N LEU A 404 24.99 -29.43 -4.49
CA LEU A 404 25.15 -30.75 -5.09
C LEU A 404 25.73 -31.77 -4.12
N LEU A 405 26.56 -31.31 -3.15
CA LEU A 405 27.30 -32.17 -2.22
C LEU A 405 26.85 -31.96 -0.77
N TYR A 406 26.53 -30.70 -0.38
CA TYR A 406 26.29 -30.35 1.02
C TYR A 406 24.91 -29.67 1.20
N GLN A 407 24.13 -30.18 2.15
CA GLN A 407 22.83 -29.54 2.51
C GLN A 407 23.02 -28.22 3.25
N SER A 408 24.13 -28.06 3.96
CA SER A 408 24.46 -26.85 4.74
C SER A 408 25.87 -26.38 4.38
N PRO A 409 26.07 -25.69 3.23
CA PRO A 409 27.39 -25.32 2.73
C PRO A 409 28.20 -24.39 3.64
N LEU A 410 27.55 -23.67 4.56
CA LEU A 410 28.20 -22.79 5.54
C LEU A 410 28.52 -23.50 6.87
N ALA A 411 28.26 -24.80 6.99
CA ALA A 411 28.66 -25.53 8.18
C ALA A 411 30.21 -25.70 8.24
N PRO A 412 30.86 -25.61 9.41
CA PRO A 412 32.33 -25.68 9.51
C PRO A 412 32.93 -26.88 8.79
N HIS A 413 32.39 -28.08 9.03
CA HIS A 413 32.87 -29.31 8.39
C HIS A 413 32.72 -29.27 6.85
N ALA A 414 31.66 -28.64 6.32
CA ALA A 414 31.49 -28.53 4.88
C ALA A 414 32.50 -27.53 4.27
N ILE A 415 32.79 -26.43 4.96
CA ILE A 415 33.83 -25.49 4.56
C ILE A 415 35.21 -26.16 4.52
N GLU A 416 35.56 -26.91 5.55
CA GLU A 416 36.84 -27.64 5.62
C GLU A 416 36.98 -28.65 4.46
N GLN A 417 35.97 -29.48 4.21
CA GLN A 417 35.99 -30.44 3.12
C GLN A 417 36.05 -29.76 1.74
N MET A 418 35.27 -28.69 1.52
CA MET A 418 35.32 -27.95 0.28
C MET A 418 36.66 -27.23 0.07
N ALA A 419 37.35 -26.86 1.14
CA ALA A 419 38.71 -26.33 1.07
C ALA A 419 39.71 -27.39 0.60
N GLU A 420 39.64 -28.61 1.15
CA GLU A 420 40.46 -29.74 0.73
C GLU A 420 40.19 -30.13 -0.74
N GLU A 421 38.93 -30.07 -1.18
CA GLU A 421 38.52 -30.35 -2.54
C GLU A 421 38.86 -29.20 -3.54
N GLY A 422 39.25 -28.01 -3.05
CA GLY A 422 39.48 -26.82 -3.85
C GLY A 422 38.21 -26.23 -4.50
N SER A 423 37.02 -26.55 -3.96
CA SER A 423 35.74 -26.10 -4.48
C SER A 423 35.28 -24.78 -3.84
N ILE A 424 35.78 -24.40 -2.67
CA ILE A 424 35.57 -23.11 -2.03
C ILE A 424 36.66 -22.09 -2.44
N VAL A 425 36.28 -20.84 -2.64
CA VAL A 425 37.18 -19.76 -3.06
C VAL A 425 37.49 -18.83 -1.90
N SER A 426 36.47 -18.45 -1.14
CA SER A 426 36.66 -17.56 0.00
C SER A 426 35.57 -17.71 1.05
N THR A 427 35.91 -17.38 2.30
CA THR A 427 34.95 -17.19 3.38
C THR A 427 35.14 -15.81 3.98
N SER A 428 34.07 -15.19 4.49
CA SER A 428 34.15 -13.93 5.21
C SER A 428 33.19 -13.93 6.40
N ALA A 429 33.75 -13.71 7.60
CA ALA A 429 32.99 -13.48 8.81
C ALA A 429 32.95 -11.98 9.11
N SER A 430 31.81 -11.43 9.40
CA SER A 430 31.65 -9.98 9.57
C SER A 430 30.79 -9.61 10.77
N ASN A 431 31.15 -8.47 11.39
CA ASN A 431 30.40 -7.80 12.44
C ASN A 431 30.18 -6.35 12.04
N SER A 432 28.99 -5.83 12.22
CA SER A 432 28.70 -4.44 11.90
C SER A 432 27.79 -3.77 12.92
N ILE A 433 28.05 -2.50 13.13
CA ILE A 433 27.24 -1.58 13.95
C ILE A 433 26.98 -0.36 13.08
N PHE A 434 25.72 0.08 13.02
CA PHE A 434 25.33 1.20 12.19
C PHE A 434 24.28 2.05 12.92
N TYR A 435 24.46 3.35 12.85
CA TYR A 435 23.54 4.35 13.35
C TYR A 435 23.28 5.42 12.30
N ASP A 436 22.02 5.76 12.05
CA ASP A 436 21.59 6.82 11.16
C ASP A 436 20.59 7.73 11.87
N ASN A 437 20.77 9.04 11.72
CA ASN A 437 19.86 10.06 12.23
C ASN A 437 19.55 11.06 11.13
N GLN A 438 18.31 11.05 10.64
CA GLN A 438 17.80 11.92 9.57
C GLN A 438 16.75 12.88 10.14
N LYS A 439 16.89 14.17 9.84
CA LYS A 439 15.95 15.22 10.19
C LYS A 439 15.51 15.93 8.91
N TYR A 440 14.22 15.95 8.68
CA TYR A 440 13.61 16.52 7.48
C TYR A 440 12.61 17.60 7.86
N ALA A 441 12.66 18.73 7.15
CA ALA A 441 11.65 19.77 7.17
C ALA A 441 11.34 20.19 5.73
N GLY A 442 10.08 20.21 5.36
CA GLY A 442 9.65 20.60 4.02
C GLY A 442 8.30 21.32 4.05
N ALA A 443 8.04 22.12 3.02
CA ALA A 443 6.75 22.75 2.82
C ALA A 443 6.48 22.95 1.33
N THR A 444 5.20 22.80 0.94
CA THR A 444 4.67 23.15 -0.37
C THR A 444 3.59 24.21 -0.20
N LEU A 445 3.67 25.28 -0.96
CA LEU A 445 2.65 26.31 -1.09
C LEU A 445 2.15 26.31 -2.53
N LEU A 446 0.86 26.10 -2.72
CA LEU A 446 0.19 26.18 -4.02
C LEU A 446 -0.85 27.29 -3.96
N ALA A 447 -0.72 28.27 -4.84
CA ALA A 447 -1.65 29.39 -4.99
C ALA A 447 -2.25 29.37 -6.39
N SER A 448 -3.57 29.37 -6.50
CA SER A 448 -4.28 29.40 -7.77
C SER A 448 -5.29 30.54 -7.79
N ARG A 449 -5.30 31.28 -8.89
CA ARG A 449 -6.30 32.31 -9.15
C ARG A 449 -6.96 32.06 -10.50
N LYS A 450 -8.28 31.93 -10.49
CA LYS A 450 -9.11 31.90 -11.70
C LYS A 450 -9.24 33.33 -12.18
N LEU A 451 -9.01 33.55 -13.47
CA LEU A 451 -9.06 34.85 -14.10
C LEU A 451 -10.41 35.07 -14.81
N ASN A 452 -11.11 33.95 -15.12
CA ASN A 452 -12.49 33.97 -15.65
C ASN A 452 -13.21 32.64 -15.33
N GLY A 453 -14.50 32.56 -15.70
CA GLY A 453 -15.30 31.33 -15.54
C GLY A 453 -15.07 30.25 -16.60
N GLU A 454 -14.28 30.51 -17.66
CA GLU A 454 -14.07 29.61 -18.80
C GLU A 454 -12.81 28.74 -18.65
N GLY A 455 -12.04 28.91 -17.55
CA GLY A 455 -10.87 28.11 -17.25
C GLY A 455 -9.52 28.81 -17.45
N ARG A 456 -9.54 30.17 -17.75
CA ARG A 456 -8.30 30.95 -17.68
C ARG A 456 -7.86 31.07 -16.24
N ASN A 457 -6.64 30.64 -15.95
CA ASN A 457 -6.10 30.68 -14.59
C ASN A 457 -4.59 30.81 -14.58
N ILE A 458 -4.07 31.27 -13.45
CA ILE A 458 -2.65 31.26 -13.12
C ILE A 458 -2.45 30.49 -11.82
N THR A 459 -1.44 29.64 -11.77
CA THR A 459 -1.09 28.87 -10.59
C THR A 459 0.39 28.98 -10.31
N ILE A 460 0.74 29.22 -9.04
CA ILE A 460 2.11 29.27 -8.56
C ILE A 460 2.27 28.18 -7.51
N GLU A 461 3.26 27.34 -7.69
CA GLU A 461 3.66 26.31 -6.73
C GLU A 461 5.09 26.59 -6.26
N ALA A 462 5.28 26.71 -4.96
CA ALA A 462 6.59 26.86 -4.34
C ALA A 462 6.84 25.69 -3.37
N GLU A 463 7.98 25.08 -3.50
CA GLU A 463 8.42 23.97 -2.63
C GLU A 463 9.77 24.32 -2.01
N ALA A 464 9.93 24.02 -0.71
CA ALA A 464 11.20 24.09 -0.03
C ALA A 464 11.37 22.88 0.88
N SER A 465 12.58 22.30 0.90
CA SER A 465 12.90 21.22 1.81
C SER A 465 14.34 21.28 2.29
N TYR A 466 14.56 20.86 3.52
CA TYR A 466 15.83 20.73 4.17
C TYR A 466 15.95 19.35 4.83
N ASN A 467 17.05 18.66 4.58
CA ASN A 467 17.37 17.39 5.22
C ASN A 467 18.78 17.47 5.82
N LYS A 468 18.92 17.07 7.07
CA LYS A 468 20.20 16.93 7.77
C LYS A 468 20.30 15.52 8.30
N GLY A 469 21.38 14.84 7.94
CA GLY A 469 21.68 13.49 8.37
C GLY A 469 23.04 13.35 9.00
N ALA A 470 23.20 12.32 9.79
CA ALA A 470 24.49 11.87 10.32
C ALA A 470 24.46 10.34 10.42
N ASN A 471 25.38 9.71 9.70
CA ASN A 471 25.56 8.26 9.75
C ASN A 471 26.88 7.96 10.47
N GLU A 472 26.86 6.96 11.35
CA GLU A 472 28.03 6.39 11.99
C GLU A 472 28.00 4.88 11.79
N GLY A 473 29.13 4.28 11.43
CA GLY A 473 29.21 2.85 11.19
C GLY A 473 30.56 2.27 11.56
N MET A 474 30.53 1.07 12.14
CA MET A 474 31.70 0.22 12.32
C MET A 474 31.46 -1.10 11.58
N SER A 475 32.43 -1.52 10.80
CA SER A 475 32.41 -2.77 10.07
C SER A 475 33.73 -3.47 10.28
N LEU A 476 33.64 -4.72 10.74
CA LEU A 476 34.78 -5.61 10.95
C LEU A 476 34.53 -6.83 10.09
N ALA A 477 35.50 -7.24 9.29
CA ALA A 477 35.40 -8.44 8.49
C ALA A 477 36.75 -9.14 8.42
N ASP A 478 36.74 -10.45 8.67
CA ASP A 478 37.84 -11.37 8.48
C ASP A 478 37.55 -12.21 7.23
N THR A 479 38.42 -12.14 6.25
CA THR A 479 38.28 -12.85 4.98
C THR A 479 39.42 -13.82 4.78
N HIS A 480 39.08 -15.06 4.47
CA HIS A 480 40.02 -16.13 4.12
C HIS A 480 39.87 -16.42 2.63
N LEU A 481 40.98 -16.42 1.92
CA LEU A 481 41.10 -16.72 0.49
C LEU A 481 41.80 -18.06 0.32
N TYR A 482 41.06 -19.08 -0.09
CA TYR A 482 41.58 -20.40 -0.30
C TYR A 482 42.32 -20.48 -1.64
N GLY A 483 43.48 -21.14 -1.65
CA GLY A 483 44.31 -21.31 -2.85
C GLY A 483 45.08 -20.08 -3.30
N ILE A 484 44.95 -18.94 -2.57
CA ILE A 484 45.83 -17.78 -2.72
C ILE A 484 46.87 -17.83 -1.60
N ILE A 485 48.08 -18.26 -1.92
CA ILE A 485 49.14 -18.49 -0.95
C ILE A 485 49.86 -17.20 -0.60
N ASN A 486 50.04 -16.93 0.68
CA ASN A 486 50.82 -15.83 1.21
C ASN A 486 52.33 -16.12 1.18
N THR A 487 53.16 -15.19 1.60
CA THR A 487 54.65 -15.35 1.63
C THR A 487 55.13 -16.44 2.56
N GLU A 488 54.30 -16.94 3.45
CA GLU A 488 54.62 -17.98 4.43
C GLU A 488 54.18 -19.39 3.96
N GLY A 489 53.57 -19.46 2.77
CA GLY A 489 53.10 -20.75 2.22
C GLY A 489 51.69 -21.17 2.68
N ASN A 490 50.98 -20.28 3.42
CA ASN A 490 49.61 -20.52 3.90
C ASN A 490 48.58 -19.80 3.02
N ASP A 491 47.33 -20.19 3.10
CA ASP A 491 46.21 -19.42 2.50
C ASP A 491 46.19 -18.01 3.00
N SER A 492 45.91 -17.04 2.07
CA SER A 492 45.88 -15.64 2.39
C SER A 492 44.65 -15.28 3.24
N THR A 493 44.89 -14.49 4.29
CA THR A 493 43.85 -13.91 5.12
C THR A 493 44.02 -12.38 5.16
N TYR A 494 42.95 -11.66 5.20
CA TYR A 494 42.99 -10.22 5.44
C TYR A 494 41.81 -9.72 6.25
N GLN A 495 42.00 -8.62 6.94
CA GLN A 495 40.98 -7.94 7.73
C GLN A 495 40.61 -6.61 7.11
N THR A 496 39.32 -6.27 7.19
CA THR A 496 38.78 -4.94 6.92
C THR A 496 38.07 -4.44 8.16
N ASN A 497 38.78 -3.68 8.98
CA ASN A 497 38.27 -3.17 10.25
C ASN A 497 38.17 -1.65 10.16
N ARG A 498 36.96 -1.10 10.05
CA ARG A 498 36.72 0.31 9.73
C ARG A 498 35.64 0.93 10.60
N TYR A 499 35.89 2.17 10.99
CA TYR A 499 34.88 3.05 11.54
C TYR A 499 34.68 4.23 10.61
N SER A 500 33.44 4.66 10.38
CA SER A 500 33.16 5.79 9.51
C SER A 500 32.08 6.69 10.09
N THR A 501 32.22 8.00 9.83
CA THR A 501 31.23 9.02 10.10
C THR A 501 30.86 9.74 8.81
N THR A 502 29.58 10.00 8.57
CA THR A 502 29.11 10.64 7.33
C THR A 502 28.03 11.67 7.65
N PRO A 503 28.38 12.91 8.00
CA PRO A 503 27.42 14.00 8.06
C PRO A 503 26.92 14.35 6.65
N THR A 504 25.61 14.53 6.52
CA THR A 504 24.94 14.89 5.27
C THR A 504 24.05 16.11 5.46
N LYS A 505 24.00 16.97 4.44
CA LYS A 505 23.07 18.10 4.34
C LYS A 505 22.50 18.18 2.94
N SER A 506 21.20 18.36 2.84
CA SER A 506 20.52 18.53 1.54
C SER A 506 19.47 19.62 1.68
N TYR A 507 19.41 20.52 0.72
CA TYR A 507 18.29 21.44 0.61
C TYR A 507 17.88 21.60 -0.85
N ARG A 508 16.58 21.71 -1.04
CA ARG A 508 15.97 21.88 -2.37
C ARG A 508 14.90 22.94 -2.27
N TYR A 509 14.80 23.77 -3.28
CA TYR A 509 13.67 24.65 -3.47
C TYR A 509 13.30 24.73 -4.94
N SER A 510 12.01 24.89 -5.21
CA SER A 510 11.52 25.08 -6.56
C SER A 510 10.35 26.07 -6.58
N VAL A 511 10.21 26.77 -7.68
CA VAL A 511 9.07 27.61 -7.96
C VAL A 511 8.61 27.30 -9.38
N GLN A 512 7.32 27.02 -9.51
CA GLN A 512 6.65 26.75 -10.78
C GLN A 512 5.52 27.73 -10.98
N ALA A 513 5.43 28.34 -12.15
CA ALA A 513 4.28 29.12 -12.60
C ALA A 513 3.64 28.42 -13.79
N THR A 514 2.32 28.25 -13.75
CA THR A 514 1.54 27.64 -14.83
C THR A 514 0.41 28.59 -15.22
N TYR A 515 0.30 28.90 -16.52
CA TYR A 515 -0.79 29.66 -17.10
C TYR A 515 -1.62 28.77 -18.00
N SER A 516 -2.93 28.86 -17.88
CA SER A 516 -3.90 28.12 -18.71
C SER A 516 -4.76 29.09 -19.49
N GLU A 517 -4.79 28.94 -20.80
CA GLU A 517 -5.63 29.72 -21.73
C GLU A 517 -6.67 28.83 -22.40
N PRO A 518 -7.96 29.14 -22.31
CA PRO A 518 -9.01 28.50 -23.10
C PRO A 518 -8.90 28.96 -24.56
N VAL A 519 -8.42 28.08 -25.46
CA VAL A 519 -8.28 28.40 -26.90
C VAL A 519 -9.52 28.07 -27.72
N PHE A 520 -10.31 27.08 -27.28
CA PHE A 520 -11.62 26.71 -27.81
C PHE A 520 -12.53 26.24 -26.68
N ARG A 521 -13.81 26.02 -26.97
CA ARG A 521 -14.77 25.49 -25.98
C ARG A 521 -14.23 24.18 -25.36
N LYS A 522 -14.00 24.18 -24.03
CA LYS A 522 -13.44 23.07 -23.27
C LYS A 522 -12.11 22.53 -23.85
N THR A 523 -11.31 23.43 -24.38
CA THR A 523 -9.97 23.11 -24.90
C THR A 523 -8.99 24.16 -24.41
N TYR A 524 -7.89 23.74 -23.83
CA TYR A 524 -6.97 24.58 -23.10
C TYR A 524 -5.54 24.38 -23.60
N LEU A 525 -4.80 25.46 -23.70
CA LEU A 525 -3.35 25.47 -23.84
C LEU A 525 -2.76 25.84 -22.47
N GLN A 526 -1.94 24.98 -21.92
CA GLN A 526 -1.23 25.22 -20.65
C GLN A 526 0.25 25.40 -20.94
N VAL A 527 0.81 26.49 -20.43
CA VAL A 527 2.25 26.78 -20.49
C VAL A 527 2.75 26.89 -19.06
N GLY A 528 3.80 26.16 -18.76
CA GLY A 528 4.40 26.15 -17.42
C GLY A 528 5.91 26.36 -17.48
N TYR A 529 6.42 27.05 -16.49
CA TYR A 529 7.85 27.19 -16.25
C TYR A 529 8.15 26.86 -14.78
N LYS A 530 9.13 25.98 -14.56
CA LYS A 530 9.65 25.63 -13.24
C LYS A 530 11.14 25.89 -13.17
N PHE A 531 11.56 26.54 -12.11
CA PHE A 531 12.95 26.59 -11.69
C PHE A 531 13.12 25.73 -10.43
N ALA A 532 14.11 24.85 -10.40
CA ALA A 532 14.44 24.06 -9.23
C ALA A 532 15.95 24.10 -8.96
N TYR A 533 16.30 24.28 -7.71
CA TYR A 533 17.67 24.21 -7.19
C TYR A 533 17.78 23.11 -6.16
N GLY A 534 18.85 22.31 -6.26
CA GLY A 534 19.19 21.29 -5.28
C GLY A 534 20.66 21.38 -4.88
N HIS A 535 20.96 21.20 -3.61
CA HIS A 535 22.31 21.10 -3.08
C HIS A 535 22.39 19.94 -2.10
N ASP A 536 23.25 18.98 -2.37
CA ASP A 536 23.52 17.82 -1.54
C ASP A 536 25.01 17.81 -1.17
N LYS A 537 25.32 17.77 0.14
CA LYS A 537 26.66 17.69 0.67
C LYS A 537 26.79 16.47 1.58
N SER A 538 27.89 15.71 1.40
CA SER A 538 28.24 14.55 2.20
C SER A 538 29.75 14.52 2.44
N ASP A 539 30.14 14.38 3.70
CA ASP A 539 31.53 14.36 4.12
C ASP A 539 31.81 13.08 4.92
N ARG A 540 32.23 12.00 4.25
CA ARG A 540 32.59 10.74 4.91
C ARG A 540 34.05 10.76 5.35
N SER A 541 34.28 10.59 6.64
CA SER A 541 35.57 10.26 7.23
C SER A 541 35.63 8.79 7.61
N THR A 542 36.65 8.07 7.15
CA THR A 542 36.85 6.65 7.43
C THR A 542 38.14 6.44 8.17
N PHE A 543 38.09 5.69 9.26
CA PHE A 543 39.23 5.32 10.08
C PHE A 543 39.48 3.82 9.89
N ASP A 544 40.65 3.47 9.42
CA ASP A 544 41.01 2.07 9.10
C ASP A 544 41.88 1.47 10.19
N PHE A 545 41.39 0.42 10.82
CA PHE A 545 42.05 -0.34 11.88
C PHE A 545 42.56 -1.71 11.39
N SER A 546 42.55 -1.98 10.08
CA SER A 546 42.91 -3.27 9.48
C SER A 546 44.38 -3.68 9.74
N LYS A 547 45.23 -2.72 10.09
CA LYS A 547 46.66 -2.93 10.43
C LYS A 547 46.92 -3.09 11.94
N THR A 548 45.93 -2.93 12.78
CA THR A 548 46.02 -3.28 14.22
C THR A 548 45.96 -4.79 14.35
N GLY A 549 46.83 -5.42 15.11
CA GLY A 549 46.95 -6.88 15.15
C GLY A 549 45.64 -7.65 15.17
N GLY A 550 45.64 -8.87 14.63
CA GLY A 550 44.42 -9.65 14.34
C GLY A 550 43.49 -9.90 15.53
N ASP A 551 44.04 -9.93 16.76
CA ASP A 551 43.28 -10.18 17.98
C ASP A 551 42.76 -8.92 18.69
N THR A 552 43.02 -7.74 18.17
CA THR A 552 42.66 -6.45 18.81
C THR A 552 41.17 -6.41 19.20
N PHE A 553 40.31 -6.90 18.35
CA PHE A 553 38.85 -6.89 18.54
C PHE A 553 38.26 -8.25 18.91
N SER A 554 39.12 -9.25 19.18
CA SER A 554 38.69 -10.58 19.56
C SER A 554 37.79 -10.59 20.79
N GLY A 555 36.73 -11.41 20.77
CA GLY A 555 35.76 -11.55 21.87
C GLY A 555 34.76 -10.40 22.00
N LEU A 556 34.78 -9.37 21.12
CA LEU A 556 33.80 -8.30 21.13
C LEU A 556 32.60 -8.67 20.24
N ALA A 557 31.39 -8.60 20.82
CA ALA A 557 30.15 -8.77 20.08
C ALA A 557 29.56 -7.40 19.69
N PRO A 558 28.93 -7.27 18.48
CA PRO A 558 28.32 -6.02 18.09
C PRO A 558 27.12 -5.67 18.99
N ALA A 559 27.13 -4.46 19.54
CA ALA A 559 26.05 -3.90 20.33
C ALA A 559 25.52 -2.62 19.69
N TYR A 560 24.30 -2.21 20.03
CA TYR A 560 23.73 -0.96 19.53
C TYR A 560 24.59 0.23 19.98
N ARG A 561 25.08 1.03 19.00
CA ARG A 561 26.04 2.14 19.23
C ARG A 561 27.28 1.72 20.01
N GLY A 562 27.63 0.45 19.95
CA GLY A 562 28.70 -0.15 20.77
C GLY A 562 30.11 0.08 20.24
N TRP A 563 30.34 0.99 19.28
CA TRP A 563 31.68 1.24 18.72
C TRP A 563 32.69 1.71 19.77
N GLY A 564 32.24 2.37 20.86
CA GLY A 564 33.12 2.81 21.93
C GLY A 564 33.95 1.69 22.57
N GLN A 565 33.39 0.48 22.69
CA GLN A 565 34.12 -0.68 23.21
C GLN A 565 35.28 -1.14 22.31
N TYR A 566 35.10 -0.93 20.97
CA TYR A 566 36.13 -1.21 19.98
C TYR A 566 37.19 -0.12 19.95
N LEU A 567 36.76 1.17 19.99
CA LEU A 567 37.66 2.30 19.99
C LEU A 567 38.54 2.36 21.25
N ALA A 568 38.04 1.88 22.37
CA ALA A 568 38.81 1.80 23.63
C ALA A 568 39.96 0.79 23.60
N ARG A 569 39.97 -0.13 22.61
CA ARG A 569 41.08 -1.09 22.43
C ARG A 569 42.19 -0.59 21.51
N LEU A 570 42.01 0.57 20.92
CA LEU A 570 43.03 1.18 20.04
C LEU A 570 44.18 1.71 20.90
N GLY A 571 45.41 1.42 20.48
CA GLY A 571 46.62 1.88 21.18
C GLY A 571 46.93 3.36 20.97
N ASN A 572 46.31 4.00 19.96
CA ASN A 572 46.55 5.41 19.60
C ASN A 572 45.21 6.15 19.47
N PRO A 573 45.23 7.50 19.54
CA PRO A 573 44.03 8.31 19.27
C PRO A 573 43.42 8.01 17.91
N ILE A 574 42.10 8.04 17.81
CA ILE A 574 41.36 7.66 16.57
C ILE A 574 41.83 8.45 15.34
N GLY A 575 42.25 9.70 15.50
CA GLY A 575 42.76 10.54 14.39
C GLY A 575 43.95 9.97 13.63
N THR A 576 44.80 9.12 14.28
CA THR A 576 45.93 8.47 13.64
C THR A 576 45.53 7.39 12.66
N TYR A 577 44.32 6.91 12.76
CA TYR A 577 43.77 5.88 11.86
C TYR A 577 42.93 6.45 10.71
N LEU A 578 42.86 7.81 10.59
CA LEU A 578 42.13 8.44 9.48
C LEU A 578 42.79 8.05 8.16
N ASP A 579 42.02 7.41 7.31
CA ASP A 579 42.42 7.02 5.98
C ASP A 579 41.80 7.97 4.94
N ASN A 580 42.63 8.76 4.30
CA ASN A 580 42.21 9.72 3.28
C ASN A 580 41.78 9.05 1.96
N ASP A 581 42.28 7.84 1.67
CA ASP A 581 41.93 7.08 0.47
C ASP A 581 40.56 6.42 0.58
N LEU A 582 40.15 6.13 1.81
CA LEU A 582 38.79 5.60 2.13
C LEU A 582 37.79 6.71 2.47
N SER A 583 38.28 7.92 2.75
CA SER A 583 37.43 9.09 3.04
C SER A 583 36.97 9.77 1.75
N ARG A 584 35.74 10.32 1.79
CA ARG A 584 35.14 10.94 0.62
C ARG A 584 34.32 12.17 1.00
N SER A 585 34.64 13.30 0.42
CA SER A 585 33.81 14.51 0.47
C SER A 585 33.17 14.75 -0.88
N SER A 586 31.85 15.08 -0.85
CA SER A 586 31.11 15.39 -2.09
C SER A 586 30.17 16.58 -1.90
N ASP A 587 30.11 17.46 -2.92
CA ASP A 587 29.23 18.62 -3.02
C ASP A 587 28.57 18.58 -4.40
N TYR A 588 27.25 18.36 -4.42
CA TYR A 588 26.43 18.24 -5.63
C TYR A 588 25.44 19.39 -5.68
N ARG A 589 25.44 20.16 -6.76
CA ARG A 589 24.52 21.25 -7.01
C ARG A 589 23.84 21.08 -8.34
N SER A 590 22.51 21.22 -8.36
CA SER A 590 21.71 21.12 -9.58
C SER A 590 20.85 22.36 -9.78
N TYR A 591 20.84 22.87 -11.00
CA TYR A 591 19.98 23.94 -11.49
C TYR A 591 19.15 23.37 -12.61
N ILE A 592 17.84 23.32 -12.43
CA ILE A 592 16.92 22.69 -13.37
C ILE A 592 15.90 23.74 -13.81
N HIS A 593 15.74 23.90 -15.11
CA HIS A 593 14.70 24.71 -15.72
C HIS A 593 13.76 23.76 -16.47
N GLU A 594 12.47 23.83 -16.24
CA GLU A 594 11.48 23.02 -16.95
C GLU A 594 10.53 23.97 -17.69
N MET A 595 10.42 23.79 -18.99
CA MET A 595 9.50 24.48 -19.87
C MET A 595 8.51 23.45 -20.37
N GLN A 596 7.24 23.62 -20.00
CA GLN A 596 6.19 22.67 -20.34
C GLN A 596 5.11 23.35 -21.17
N MET A 597 4.67 22.68 -22.23
CA MET A 597 3.52 23.05 -23.02
C MET A 597 2.59 21.85 -23.17
N THR A 598 1.34 22.02 -22.80
CA THR A 598 0.34 20.94 -22.86
C THR A 598 -0.94 21.46 -23.52
N PHE A 599 -1.35 20.79 -24.56
CA PHE A 599 -2.67 20.95 -25.19
C PHE A 599 -3.64 19.96 -24.57
N ARG A 600 -4.79 20.44 -24.12
CA ARG A 600 -5.79 19.61 -23.44
C ARG A 600 -7.19 19.87 -23.97
N MET A 601 -7.89 18.79 -24.33
CA MET A 601 -9.24 18.83 -24.84
C MET A 601 -10.15 17.93 -24.00
N VAL A 602 -11.25 18.49 -23.52
CA VAL A 602 -12.26 17.78 -22.71
C VAL A 602 -13.58 17.79 -23.47
N ARG A 603 -14.05 16.64 -23.92
CA ARG A 603 -15.34 16.44 -24.60
C ARG A 603 -16.17 15.42 -23.79
N GLY A 604 -17.48 15.33 -24.05
CA GLY A 604 -18.38 14.47 -23.27
C GLY A 604 -17.94 13.01 -23.16
N LYS A 605 -17.46 12.41 -24.25
CA LYS A 605 -17.02 11.02 -24.27
C LYS A 605 -15.50 10.83 -24.23
N TYR A 606 -14.72 11.84 -24.58
CA TYR A 606 -13.26 11.71 -24.62
C TYR A 606 -12.55 12.92 -24.06
N GLN A 607 -11.43 12.65 -23.41
CA GLN A 607 -10.48 13.64 -22.93
C GLN A 607 -9.12 13.27 -23.52
N MET A 608 -8.42 14.27 -24.05
CA MET A 608 -7.09 14.07 -24.62
C MET A 608 -6.16 15.16 -24.12
N SER A 609 -4.97 14.78 -23.73
CA SER A 609 -3.89 15.72 -23.49
C SER A 609 -2.62 15.27 -24.22
N ALA A 610 -1.96 16.24 -24.87
CA ALA A 610 -0.67 16.03 -25.52
C ALA A 610 0.26 17.16 -25.07
N GLY A 611 1.45 16.80 -24.60
CA GLY A 611 2.37 17.78 -24.03
C GLY A 611 3.82 17.43 -24.30
N VAL A 612 4.64 18.45 -24.25
CA VAL A 612 6.09 18.35 -24.31
C VAL A 612 6.69 19.13 -23.16
N MET A 613 7.76 18.60 -22.60
CA MET A 613 8.58 19.26 -21.59
C MET A 613 10.04 19.26 -22.04
N LEU A 614 10.63 20.44 -22.03
CA LEU A 614 12.07 20.65 -22.18
C LEU A 614 12.64 20.97 -20.81
N GLN A 615 13.73 20.28 -20.44
CA GLN A 615 14.34 20.41 -19.13
C GLN A 615 15.85 20.62 -19.27
N PRO A 616 16.32 21.87 -19.56
CA PRO A 616 17.72 22.25 -19.40
C PRO A 616 18.15 22.10 -17.94
N GLN A 617 19.22 21.36 -17.73
CA GLN A 617 19.77 21.09 -16.40
C GLN A 617 21.27 21.34 -16.41
N ARG A 618 21.75 22.12 -15.45
CA ARG A 618 23.16 22.30 -15.16
C ARG A 618 23.47 21.69 -13.80
N THR A 619 24.43 20.78 -13.77
CA THR A 619 24.86 20.09 -12.56
C THR A 619 26.35 20.35 -12.35
N ARG A 620 26.71 20.76 -11.12
CA ARG A 620 28.11 20.84 -10.68
C ARG A 620 28.34 19.80 -9.61
N TYR A 621 29.37 19.02 -9.76
CA TYR A 621 29.78 17.99 -8.83
C TYR A 621 31.25 18.17 -8.46
N ARG A 622 31.49 18.33 -7.16
CA ARG A 622 32.82 18.34 -6.56
C ARG A 622 32.97 17.11 -5.68
N GLN A 623 34.11 16.46 -5.81
CA GLN A 623 34.46 15.32 -4.97
C GLN A 623 35.94 15.36 -4.67
N VAL A 624 36.27 14.99 -3.42
CA VAL A 624 37.63 14.59 -3.03
C VAL A 624 37.57 13.15 -2.58
N PHE A 625 38.32 12.27 -3.27
CA PHE A 625 38.39 10.85 -2.97
C PHE A 625 39.72 10.29 -3.46
N LYS A 626 40.42 9.50 -2.63
CA LYS A 626 41.78 8.97 -2.90
C LYS A 626 42.80 10.07 -3.27
N GLY A 627 42.74 11.18 -2.59
CA GLY A 627 43.60 12.32 -2.92
C GLY A 627 43.27 13.03 -4.23
N ILE A 628 42.33 12.49 -5.02
CA ILE A 628 41.89 13.05 -6.30
C ILE A 628 40.76 14.06 -6.03
N SER A 629 41.01 15.32 -6.43
CA SER A 629 40.00 16.38 -6.41
C SER A 629 39.38 16.52 -7.79
N VAL A 630 38.09 16.37 -7.89
CA VAL A 630 37.31 16.55 -9.12
C VAL A 630 36.32 17.69 -8.93
N ASP A 631 36.30 18.64 -9.89
CA ASP A 631 35.24 19.67 -9.99
C ASP A 631 34.74 19.64 -11.44
N THR A 632 33.58 19.07 -11.63
CA THR A 632 33.01 18.89 -12.97
C THR A 632 31.65 19.54 -13.09
N VAL A 633 31.38 20.08 -14.29
CA VAL A 633 30.06 20.66 -14.61
C VAL A 633 29.51 19.95 -15.83
N ARG A 634 28.27 19.53 -15.75
CA ARG A 634 27.54 18.92 -16.86
C ARG A 634 26.29 19.72 -17.15
N THR A 635 26.07 20.04 -18.40
CA THR A 635 24.85 20.67 -18.89
C THR A 635 24.19 19.74 -19.89
N VAL A 636 22.92 19.46 -19.68
CA VAL A 636 22.12 18.58 -20.53
C VAL A 636 20.74 19.17 -20.70
N THR A 637 20.07 18.86 -21.82
CA THR A 637 18.66 19.20 -22.03
C THR A 637 17.89 17.92 -22.23
N ASN A 638 16.97 17.62 -21.30
CA ASN A 638 16.08 16.49 -21.38
C ASN A 638 14.82 16.88 -22.14
N PHE A 639 14.28 15.93 -22.89
CA PHE A 639 13.02 16.06 -23.61
C PHE A 639 12.06 14.99 -23.12
N SER A 640 10.84 15.38 -22.76
CA SER A 640 9.83 14.45 -22.21
C SER A 640 8.49 14.69 -22.87
N PRO A 641 8.12 13.92 -23.90
CA PRO A 641 6.80 13.96 -24.51
C PRO A 641 5.80 13.16 -23.68
N THR A 642 4.56 13.65 -23.63
CA THR A 642 3.44 13.00 -22.92
C THR A 642 2.21 12.97 -23.81
N PHE A 643 1.44 11.90 -23.69
CA PHE A 643 0.14 11.76 -24.33
C PHE A 643 -0.78 10.96 -23.40
N ASP A 644 -2.01 11.44 -23.18
CA ASP A 644 -3.05 10.74 -22.42
C ASP A 644 -4.39 10.87 -23.17
N LEU A 645 -5.02 9.75 -23.42
CA LEU A 645 -6.34 9.64 -24.03
C LEU A 645 -7.25 8.84 -23.12
N ARG A 646 -8.40 9.43 -22.77
CA ARG A 646 -9.49 8.75 -22.08
C ARG A 646 -10.71 8.74 -22.97
N TYR A 647 -11.30 7.58 -23.12
CA TYR A 647 -12.54 7.40 -23.85
C TYR A 647 -13.58 6.69 -23.00
N ASN A 648 -14.68 7.36 -22.71
CA ASN A 648 -15.82 6.82 -21.97
C ASN A 648 -16.83 6.25 -22.96
N PHE A 649 -16.87 4.91 -23.12
CA PHE A 649 -17.89 4.23 -23.91
C PHE A 649 -19.29 4.44 -23.29
N SER A 650 -19.34 4.38 -21.96
CA SER A 650 -20.52 4.64 -21.13
C SER A 650 -20.09 5.17 -19.77
N LYS A 651 -21.03 5.44 -18.85
CA LYS A 651 -20.72 5.80 -17.43
C LYS A 651 -19.97 4.70 -16.71
N VAL A 652 -20.06 3.47 -17.17
CA VAL A 652 -19.53 2.24 -16.54
C VAL A 652 -18.40 1.58 -17.35
N SER A 653 -18.06 2.14 -18.50
CA SER A 653 -17.04 1.56 -19.39
C SER A 653 -16.10 2.65 -19.89
N ARG A 654 -14.81 2.50 -19.59
CA ARG A 654 -13.76 3.48 -19.88
C ARG A 654 -12.50 2.80 -20.40
N LEU A 655 -11.88 3.42 -21.41
CA LEU A 655 -10.54 3.12 -21.90
C LEU A 655 -9.62 4.31 -21.62
N ARG A 656 -8.43 4.04 -21.11
CA ARG A 656 -7.35 5.03 -21.00
C ARG A 656 -6.09 4.51 -21.66
N ILE A 657 -5.47 5.32 -22.48
CA ILE A 657 -4.17 5.06 -23.10
C ILE A 657 -3.26 6.22 -22.71
N SER A 658 -2.11 5.91 -22.17
CA SER A 658 -1.13 6.93 -21.82
C SER A 658 0.26 6.55 -22.31
N TYR A 659 1.00 7.55 -22.76
CA TYR A 659 2.39 7.46 -23.14
C TYR A 659 3.21 8.55 -22.43
N ARG A 660 4.40 8.18 -21.97
CA ARG A 660 5.36 9.10 -21.38
C ARG A 660 6.78 8.72 -21.81
N GLY A 661 7.49 9.69 -22.39
CA GLY A 661 8.93 9.62 -22.59
C GLY A 661 9.65 10.32 -21.43
N THR A 662 10.65 9.67 -20.84
CA THR A 662 11.45 10.27 -19.75
C THR A 662 12.93 10.03 -19.99
N ALA A 663 13.73 11.10 -19.86
CA ALA A 663 15.19 11.02 -19.89
C ALA A 663 15.72 10.93 -18.45
N ALA A 664 16.70 10.06 -18.22
CA ALA A 664 17.41 9.92 -16.95
C ALA A 664 18.90 10.08 -17.16
N GLN A 665 19.52 10.95 -16.36
CA GLN A 665 20.96 11.15 -16.40
C GLN A 665 21.66 10.07 -15.58
N PRO A 666 22.86 9.59 -15.99
CA PRO A 666 23.72 8.78 -15.13
C PRO A 666 24.07 9.54 -13.85
N ALA A 667 24.25 8.81 -12.74
CA ALA A 667 24.73 9.42 -11.51
C ALA A 667 26.12 10.05 -11.73
N MET A 668 26.37 11.20 -11.13
CA MET A 668 27.65 11.91 -11.33
C MET A 668 28.85 11.08 -10.87
N ALA A 669 28.68 10.28 -9.79
CA ALA A 669 29.72 9.37 -9.32
C ALA A 669 30.09 8.29 -10.34
N ASP A 670 29.11 7.82 -11.14
CA ASP A 670 29.34 6.82 -12.19
C ASP A 670 30.10 7.38 -13.41
N LEU A 671 30.12 8.71 -13.55
CA LEU A 671 30.82 9.40 -14.64
C LEU A 671 32.29 9.71 -14.33
N LEU A 672 32.74 9.50 -13.10
CA LEU A 672 34.14 9.73 -12.72
C LEU A 672 34.96 8.47 -12.99
N ASP A 673 36.08 8.61 -13.68
CA ASP A 673 37.02 7.50 -13.86
C ASP A 673 37.88 7.29 -12.60
N ILE A 674 37.18 6.93 -11.51
CA ILE A 674 37.80 6.64 -10.21
C ILE A 674 37.46 5.21 -9.84
N THR A 675 38.46 4.44 -9.42
CA THR A 675 38.29 3.11 -8.89
C THR A 675 38.06 3.18 -7.36
N ASP A 676 36.91 2.70 -6.90
CA ASP A 676 36.60 2.50 -5.50
C ASP A 676 36.83 1.02 -5.16
N ASP A 677 37.98 0.73 -4.56
CA ASP A 677 38.42 -0.57 -4.07
C ASP A 677 38.37 -0.65 -2.53
N SER A 678 37.59 0.24 -1.94
CA SER A 678 37.38 0.26 -0.49
C SER A 678 36.84 -1.06 0.07
N ASP A 679 36.15 -1.83 -0.74
CA ASP A 679 35.84 -3.24 -0.53
C ASP A 679 36.63 -4.07 -1.56
N PRO A 680 37.69 -4.77 -1.17
CA PRO A 680 38.52 -5.54 -2.10
C PRO A 680 37.76 -6.65 -2.85
N MET A 681 36.66 -7.13 -2.29
CA MET A 681 35.81 -8.15 -2.91
C MET A 681 34.77 -7.56 -3.85
N ASN A 682 34.48 -6.25 -3.77
CA ASN A 682 33.46 -5.56 -4.56
C ASN A 682 33.98 -4.20 -5.06
N ILE A 683 34.89 -4.23 -6.03
CA ILE A 683 35.51 -3.04 -6.62
C ILE A 683 34.52 -2.36 -7.57
N ARG A 684 34.46 -1.02 -7.54
CA ARG A 684 33.66 -0.22 -8.44
C ARG A 684 34.51 0.75 -9.22
N ARG A 685 34.26 0.87 -10.54
CA ARG A 685 34.92 1.84 -11.42
C ARG A 685 33.88 2.66 -12.17
N GLY A 686 34.07 3.97 -12.26
CA GLY A 686 33.19 4.82 -13.05
C GLY A 686 33.44 4.75 -14.56
N ASN A 687 32.55 5.39 -15.33
CA ASN A 687 32.64 5.45 -16.79
C ASN A 687 32.20 6.84 -17.31
N PRO A 688 33.16 7.71 -17.68
CA PRO A 688 32.89 9.05 -18.23
C PRO A 688 32.09 9.04 -19.55
N GLY A 689 32.12 7.93 -20.27
CA GLY A 689 31.42 7.77 -21.55
C GLY A 689 29.93 7.51 -21.48
N LEU A 690 29.32 7.49 -20.27
CA LEU A 690 27.90 7.19 -20.09
C LEU A 690 27.01 8.27 -20.73
N LYS A 691 26.07 7.79 -21.53
CA LYS A 691 25.01 8.58 -22.17
C LYS A 691 23.75 8.58 -21.33
N PRO A 692 22.89 9.62 -21.42
CA PRO A 692 21.57 9.60 -20.81
C PRO A 692 20.72 8.43 -21.31
N ALA A 693 19.99 7.82 -20.38
CA ALA A 693 18.98 6.83 -20.70
C ALA A 693 17.67 7.52 -21.10
N PHE A 694 16.94 6.95 -22.05
CA PHE A 694 15.61 7.40 -22.42
C PHE A 694 14.60 6.25 -22.34
N THR A 695 13.57 6.41 -21.51
CA THR A 695 12.54 5.39 -21.28
C THR A 695 11.23 5.81 -21.94
N HIS A 696 10.75 4.96 -22.85
CA HIS A 696 9.40 5.00 -23.39
C HIS A 696 8.49 4.17 -22.49
N SER A 697 7.42 4.73 -21.97
CA SER A 697 6.43 4.01 -21.16
C SER A 697 5.04 4.18 -21.74
N MET A 698 4.38 3.07 -22.06
CA MET A 698 3.01 3.01 -22.55
C MET A 698 2.14 2.25 -21.57
N ARG A 699 0.95 2.76 -21.28
CA ARG A 699 -0.03 2.10 -20.42
C ARG A 699 -1.38 2.12 -21.10
N LEU A 700 -2.07 1.00 -21.04
CA LEU A 700 -3.46 0.83 -21.41
C LEU A 700 -4.23 0.35 -20.20
N PHE A 701 -5.39 0.92 -19.98
CA PHE A 701 -6.30 0.50 -18.94
C PHE A 701 -7.73 0.52 -19.49
N TYR A 702 -8.44 -0.58 -19.36
CA TYR A 702 -9.83 -0.70 -19.72
C TYR A 702 -10.62 -1.27 -18.55
N ASN A 703 -11.74 -0.66 -18.22
CA ASN A 703 -12.67 -1.18 -17.25
C ASN A 703 -14.10 -1.14 -17.78
N ASN A 704 -14.86 -2.17 -17.41
CA ASN A 704 -16.29 -2.26 -17.69
C ASN A 704 -16.99 -2.91 -16.50
N TYR A 705 -18.11 -2.33 -16.08
CA TYR A 705 -18.94 -2.86 -15.02
C TYR A 705 -20.39 -3.02 -15.49
N ILE A 706 -20.96 -4.19 -15.26
CA ILE A 706 -22.33 -4.53 -15.64
C ILE A 706 -23.14 -4.72 -14.34
N PRO A 707 -23.96 -3.73 -13.92
CA PRO A 707 -24.60 -3.74 -12.60
C PRO A 707 -25.57 -4.89 -12.37
N ARG A 708 -26.29 -5.33 -13.42
CA ARG A 708 -27.30 -6.40 -13.31
C ARG A 708 -26.72 -7.72 -12.84
N HIS A 709 -25.48 -8.03 -13.23
CA HIS A 709 -24.79 -9.28 -12.87
C HIS A 709 -23.65 -9.05 -11.90
N GLN A 710 -23.53 -7.85 -11.32
CA GLN A 710 -22.37 -7.47 -10.49
C GLN A 710 -21.03 -7.86 -11.15
N ARG A 711 -20.98 -7.77 -12.50
CA ARG A 711 -19.84 -8.23 -13.29
C ARG A 711 -18.89 -7.07 -13.56
N ALA A 712 -17.65 -7.24 -13.15
CA ALA A 712 -16.56 -6.33 -13.45
C ALA A 712 -15.54 -7.03 -14.34
N VAL A 713 -15.16 -6.37 -15.44
CA VAL A 713 -14.02 -6.77 -16.29
C VAL A 713 -13.03 -5.62 -16.28
N MET A 714 -11.79 -5.94 -16.01
CA MET A 714 -10.72 -4.96 -16.04
C MET A 714 -9.53 -5.55 -16.76
N THR A 715 -8.97 -4.78 -17.66
CA THR A 715 -7.77 -5.15 -18.42
C THR A 715 -6.77 -4.03 -18.33
N PHE A 716 -5.52 -4.38 -18.11
CA PHE A 716 -4.42 -3.42 -18.17
C PHE A 716 -3.27 -4.00 -18.97
N ALA A 717 -2.52 -3.13 -19.62
CA ALA A 717 -1.25 -3.46 -20.23
C ALA A 717 -0.26 -2.33 -19.97
N HIS A 718 0.99 -2.69 -19.73
CA HIS A 718 2.10 -1.78 -19.55
C HIS A 718 3.28 -2.28 -20.37
N TYR A 719 3.85 -1.39 -21.18
CA TYR A 719 5.10 -1.62 -21.90
C TYR A 719 6.10 -0.53 -21.58
N SER A 720 7.32 -0.92 -21.28
CA SER A 720 8.42 0.02 -21.05
C SER A 720 9.66 -0.44 -21.78
N ASN A 721 10.30 0.47 -22.51
CA ASN A 721 11.56 0.23 -23.23
C ASN A 721 12.56 1.36 -22.90
N THR A 722 13.76 0.98 -22.48
CA THR A 722 14.81 1.94 -22.13
C THR A 722 15.95 1.86 -23.14
N ARG A 723 16.16 2.96 -23.86
CA ARG A 723 17.33 3.16 -24.70
C ARG A 723 18.48 3.68 -23.87
N ASN A 724 19.72 3.25 -24.18
CA ASN A 724 20.93 3.59 -23.44
C ASN A 724 20.76 3.32 -21.92
N ALA A 725 20.07 2.26 -21.52
CA ALA A 725 19.97 1.88 -20.12
C ALA A 725 21.36 1.74 -19.52
N VAL A 726 21.57 2.27 -18.32
CA VAL A 726 22.83 2.07 -17.60
C VAL A 726 22.75 0.72 -16.90
N ALA A 727 23.58 -0.22 -17.32
CA ALA A 727 23.73 -1.54 -16.73
C ALA A 727 25.13 -1.70 -16.16
N GLN A 728 25.29 -2.47 -15.09
CA GLN A 728 26.60 -2.81 -14.56
C GLN A 728 27.23 -3.93 -15.39
N THR A 729 28.44 -3.72 -15.85
CA THR A 729 29.32 -4.80 -16.29
C THR A 729 30.01 -5.34 -15.05
N VAL A 730 29.98 -6.65 -14.86
CA VAL A 730 30.64 -7.32 -13.73
C VAL A 730 31.74 -8.23 -14.28
N ALA A 731 32.96 -7.98 -13.84
CA ALA A 731 34.11 -8.86 -14.02
C ALA A 731 34.34 -9.62 -12.72
N TYR A 732 34.54 -10.92 -12.84
CA TYR A 732 34.78 -11.80 -11.71
C TYR A 732 36.22 -12.33 -11.77
N ASP A 733 36.90 -12.27 -10.65
CA ASP A 733 38.22 -12.86 -10.45
C ASP A 733 38.07 -14.28 -9.89
N GLU A 734 38.40 -15.29 -10.71
CA GLU A 734 38.23 -16.71 -10.33
C GLU A 734 39.11 -17.14 -9.15
N LYS A 735 40.23 -16.44 -8.91
CA LYS A 735 41.16 -16.78 -7.84
C LYS A 735 40.75 -16.23 -6.49
N SER A 736 40.36 -14.95 -6.47
CA SER A 736 39.99 -14.26 -5.19
C SER A 736 38.50 -14.25 -4.91
N GLY A 737 37.66 -14.54 -5.90
CA GLY A 737 36.22 -14.33 -5.81
C GLY A 737 35.81 -12.85 -5.87
N ALA A 738 36.75 -11.93 -6.08
CA ALA A 738 36.50 -10.51 -6.16
C ALA A 738 35.72 -10.13 -7.43
N ARG A 739 34.88 -9.10 -7.31
CA ARG A 739 34.05 -8.58 -8.40
C ARG A 739 34.42 -7.14 -8.69
N THR A 740 34.67 -6.84 -9.95
CA THR A 740 34.83 -5.47 -10.41
C THR A 740 33.60 -5.07 -11.22
N SER A 741 32.91 -4.03 -10.80
CA SER A 741 31.72 -3.52 -11.48
C SER A 741 32.01 -2.18 -12.15
N ARG A 742 31.50 -1.99 -13.39
CA ARG A 742 31.59 -0.75 -14.15
C ARG A 742 30.26 -0.48 -14.84
N PRO A 743 29.69 0.73 -14.77
CA PRO A 743 28.46 1.07 -15.45
C PRO A 743 28.71 1.26 -16.96
N GLU A 744 27.86 0.68 -17.80
CA GLU A 744 27.91 0.82 -19.26
C GLU A 744 26.50 1.02 -19.83
N ASN A 745 26.40 1.74 -20.97
CA ASN A 745 25.13 1.86 -21.66
C ASN A 745 24.82 0.62 -22.46
N VAL A 746 23.61 0.14 -22.34
CA VAL A 746 23.10 -1.03 -23.05
C VAL A 746 21.73 -0.77 -23.64
N ASN A 747 21.44 -1.37 -24.79
CA ASN A 747 20.14 -1.34 -25.44
C ASN A 747 19.52 -2.75 -25.44
N GLY A 748 18.19 -2.79 -25.41
CA GLY A 748 17.41 -4.01 -25.40
C GLY A 748 16.71 -4.31 -24.09
N ASN A 749 16.84 -3.44 -23.07
CA ASN A 749 16.08 -3.56 -21.83
C ASN A 749 14.63 -3.11 -22.05
N TRP A 750 13.69 -4.05 -21.92
CA TRP A 750 12.27 -3.77 -22.00
C TRP A 750 11.48 -4.73 -21.14
N ASN A 751 10.31 -4.29 -20.70
CA ASN A 751 9.34 -5.11 -20.00
C ASN A 751 7.93 -4.86 -20.54
N ALA A 752 7.14 -5.91 -20.56
CA ALA A 752 5.73 -5.88 -20.90
C ALA A 752 4.94 -6.67 -19.87
N ASN A 753 3.87 -6.08 -19.36
CA ASN A 753 2.95 -6.76 -18.45
C ASN A 753 1.53 -6.52 -18.96
N ALA A 754 0.72 -7.56 -18.99
CA ALA A 754 -0.71 -7.48 -19.31
C ALA A 754 -1.49 -8.32 -18.31
N GLY A 755 -2.66 -7.85 -17.91
CA GLY A 755 -3.50 -8.60 -17.00
C GLY A 755 -4.97 -8.35 -17.23
N VAL A 756 -5.75 -9.35 -16.83
CA VAL A 756 -7.22 -9.33 -16.85
C VAL A 756 -7.71 -9.71 -15.47
N MET A 757 -8.59 -8.91 -14.92
CA MET A 757 -9.36 -9.22 -13.73
C MET A 757 -10.82 -9.38 -14.13
N PHE A 758 -11.43 -10.46 -13.69
CA PHE A 758 -12.83 -10.74 -13.91
C PHE A 758 -13.50 -11.11 -12.60
N ASN A 759 -14.60 -10.46 -12.30
CA ASN A 759 -15.41 -10.71 -11.12
C ASN A 759 -16.87 -10.75 -11.50
N THR A 760 -17.63 -11.75 -11.05
CA THR A 760 -19.05 -11.86 -11.34
C THR A 760 -19.79 -12.62 -10.25
N ALA A 761 -21.01 -12.22 -9.96
CA ALA A 761 -21.94 -13.10 -9.29
C ALA A 761 -22.49 -14.12 -10.30
N ILE A 762 -22.56 -15.41 -9.93
CA ILE A 762 -23.11 -16.49 -10.76
C ILE A 762 -24.63 -16.49 -10.66
N ASP A 763 -25.15 -16.23 -9.46
CA ASP A 763 -26.57 -16.24 -9.16
C ASP A 763 -27.15 -14.82 -9.08
N SER A 764 -28.44 -14.69 -9.28
CA SER A 764 -29.15 -13.40 -9.21
C SER A 764 -29.16 -12.80 -7.78
N THR A 765 -29.01 -13.65 -6.77
CA THR A 765 -28.99 -13.27 -5.35
C THR A 765 -27.60 -12.81 -4.90
N GLY A 766 -26.55 -13.10 -5.67
CA GLY A 766 -25.15 -12.75 -5.36
C GLY A 766 -24.55 -13.55 -4.21
N TYR A 767 -25.11 -14.73 -3.90
CA TYR A 767 -24.53 -15.66 -2.93
C TYR A 767 -23.25 -16.30 -3.45
N PHE A 768 -23.25 -16.70 -4.73
CA PHE A 768 -22.09 -17.30 -5.39
C PHE A 768 -21.34 -16.25 -6.21
N ASN A 769 -20.06 -16.09 -5.95
CA ASN A 769 -19.20 -15.19 -6.71
C ASN A 769 -17.96 -15.93 -7.21
N VAL A 770 -17.53 -15.54 -8.42
CA VAL A 770 -16.26 -15.97 -9.01
C VAL A 770 -15.41 -14.74 -9.22
N ASN A 771 -14.16 -14.81 -8.84
CA ASN A 771 -13.14 -13.83 -9.14
C ASN A 771 -11.92 -14.51 -9.74
N THR A 772 -11.41 -13.95 -10.83
CA THR A 772 -10.16 -14.40 -11.43
C THR A 772 -9.21 -13.23 -11.67
N PHE A 773 -7.95 -13.51 -11.59
CA PHE A 773 -6.89 -12.57 -11.95
C PHE A 773 -5.81 -13.31 -12.71
N THR A 774 -5.68 -13.00 -14.00
CA THR A 774 -4.64 -13.54 -14.88
C THR A 774 -3.66 -12.43 -15.22
N MET A 775 -2.37 -12.64 -15.04
CA MET A 775 -1.31 -11.71 -15.43
C MET A 775 -0.20 -12.44 -16.18
N LEU A 776 0.20 -11.87 -17.31
CA LEU A 776 1.37 -12.25 -18.09
C LEU A 776 2.40 -11.13 -18.01
N GLY A 777 3.59 -11.45 -17.56
CA GLY A 777 4.74 -10.55 -17.53
C GLY A 777 5.88 -11.08 -18.38
N HIS A 778 6.52 -10.23 -19.15
CA HIS A 778 7.76 -10.57 -19.85
C HIS A 778 8.81 -9.48 -19.67
N ASN A 779 10.00 -9.89 -19.24
CA ASN A 779 11.12 -8.98 -19.01
C ASN A 779 12.32 -9.45 -19.86
N ASN A 780 12.89 -8.53 -20.61
CA ASN A 780 14.13 -8.76 -21.33
C ASN A 780 15.23 -7.90 -20.67
N HIS A 781 16.02 -8.52 -19.84
CA HIS A 781 17.15 -7.90 -19.13
C HIS A 781 18.44 -8.11 -19.92
N VAL A 782 19.08 -7.03 -20.29
CA VAL A 782 20.35 -7.03 -21.00
C VAL A 782 21.40 -6.37 -20.13
N GLY A 783 22.54 -7.00 -20.01
CA GLY A 783 23.71 -6.48 -19.29
C GLY A 783 24.98 -7.01 -19.94
N TYR A 784 26.13 -6.73 -19.31
CA TYR A 784 27.42 -7.25 -19.75
C TYR A 784 28.05 -8.04 -18.63
N VAL A 785 28.75 -9.12 -18.98
CA VAL A 785 29.57 -9.91 -18.09
C VAL A 785 30.98 -10.03 -18.68
N ALA A 786 32.00 -10.03 -17.84
CA ALA A 786 33.37 -10.20 -18.27
C ALA A 786 34.02 -11.36 -17.49
N LYS A 787 34.81 -12.13 -18.18
CA LYS A 787 35.57 -13.24 -17.59
C LYS A 787 36.97 -12.73 -17.24
N GLY A 788 37.18 -12.37 -15.97
CA GLY A 788 38.41 -11.75 -15.48
C GLY A 788 38.40 -10.23 -15.55
N ARG A 789 39.35 -9.61 -14.80
CA ARG A 789 39.40 -8.15 -14.58
C ARG A 789 39.60 -7.34 -15.86
N ASP A 790 40.38 -7.87 -16.81
CA ASP A 790 40.76 -7.20 -18.05
C ASP A 790 40.14 -7.85 -19.31
N ALA A 791 39.23 -8.78 -19.14
CA ALA A 791 38.60 -9.46 -20.27
C ALA A 791 37.55 -8.55 -20.94
N ALA A 792 37.42 -8.67 -22.27
CA ALA A 792 36.35 -8.00 -23.00
C ALA A 792 34.96 -8.41 -22.46
N SER A 793 34.10 -7.43 -22.21
CA SER A 793 32.74 -7.67 -21.76
C SER A 793 31.89 -8.30 -22.86
N VAL A 794 31.15 -9.33 -22.54
CA VAL A 794 30.22 -10.03 -23.43
C VAL A 794 28.79 -9.67 -23.03
N LYS A 795 27.98 -9.37 -24.04
CA LYS A 795 26.55 -9.07 -23.81
C LYS A 795 25.82 -10.31 -23.35
N ASN A 796 25.18 -10.23 -22.22
CA ASN A 796 24.28 -11.27 -21.70
C ASN A 796 22.83 -10.79 -21.70
N THR A 797 21.91 -11.68 -22.02
CA THR A 797 20.47 -11.41 -22.03
C THR A 797 19.74 -12.49 -21.26
N THR A 798 18.96 -12.07 -20.27
CA THR A 798 18.05 -12.94 -19.54
C THR A 798 16.62 -12.56 -19.87
N ARG A 799 15.86 -13.50 -20.41
CA ARG A 799 14.42 -13.36 -20.70
C ARG A 799 13.63 -14.09 -19.64
N THR A 800 12.74 -13.37 -19.00
CA THR A 800 11.90 -13.94 -17.94
C THR A 800 10.43 -13.74 -18.29
N THR A 801 9.69 -14.83 -18.36
CA THR A 801 8.24 -14.84 -18.53
C THR A 801 7.61 -15.29 -17.24
N ASN A 802 6.69 -14.49 -16.70
CA ASN A 802 5.91 -14.80 -15.51
C ASN A 802 4.45 -14.95 -15.88
N VAL A 803 3.83 -16.02 -15.46
CA VAL A 803 2.38 -16.24 -15.57
C VAL A 803 1.84 -16.32 -14.15
N THR A 804 0.94 -15.44 -13.81
CA THR A 804 0.23 -15.46 -12.52
C THR A 804 -1.24 -15.67 -12.77
N GLU A 805 -1.82 -16.67 -12.14
CA GLU A 805 -3.25 -16.95 -12.15
C GLU A 805 -3.77 -17.04 -10.74
N ARG A 806 -4.94 -16.49 -10.50
CA ARG A 806 -5.68 -16.63 -9.25
C ARG A 806 -7.14 -16.85 -9.54
N LEU A 807 -7.71 -17.79 -8.84
CA LEU A 807 -9.12 -18.14 -8.92
C LEU A 807 -9.69 -18.14 -7.50
N GLY A 808 -10.81 -17.46 -7.30
CA GLY A 808 -11.58 -17.48 -6.07
C GLY A 808 -13.03 -17.82 -6.37
N LEU A 809 -13.58 -18.74 -5.60
CA LEU A 809 -15.00 -19.10 -5.58
C LEU A 809 -15.51 -18.82 -4.18
N SER A 810 -16.56 -18.03 -4.04
CA SER A 810 -17.12 -17.76 -2.72
C SER A 810 -18.63 -17.96 -2.69
N PHE A 811 -19.09 -18.60 -1.63
CA PHE A 811 -20.49 -18.69 -1.26
C PHE A 811 -20.71 -17.96 0.08
N ARG A 812 -21.65 -17.04 0.12
CA ARG A 812 -21.93 -16.23 1.32
C ARG A 812 -23.42 -16.03 1.49
N ASN A 813 -23.92 -16.47 2.63
CA ASN A 813 -25.30 -16.19 3.04
C ASN A 813 -25.32 -15.57 4.47
N SER A 814 -26.50 -15.59 5.13
CA SER A 814 -26.67 -14.96 6.45
C SER A 814 -25.94 -15.66 7.60
N TRP A 815 -25.61 -16.94 7.48
CA TRP A 815 -25.04 -17.73 8.56
C TRP A 815 -23.74 -18.46 8.24
N ILE A 816 -23.39 -18.62 6.95
CA ILE A 816 -22.15 -19.28 6.53
C ILE A 816 -21.48 -18.53 5.37
N GLU A 817 -20.19 -18.44 5.43
CA GLU A 817 -19.33 -18.03 4.33
C GLU A 817 -18.36 -19.17 4.02
N VAL A 818 -18.24 -19.56 2.76
CA VAL A 818 -17.23 -20.51 2.27
C VAL A 818 -16.49 -19.88 1.12
N GLU A 819 -15.20 -19.97 1.13
CA GLU A 819 -14.35 -19.51 0.05
C GLU A 819 -13.35 -20.60 -0.32
N LEU A 820 -13.25 -20.89 -1.61
CA LEU A 820 -12.25 -21.75 -2.21
C LEU A 820 -11.36 -20.87 -3.06
N ASP A 821 -10.07 -21.01 -2.94
CA ASP A 821 -9.12 -20.26 -3.73
C ASP A 821 -8.01 -21.14 -4.29
N GLY A 822 -7.48 -20.71 -5.43
CA GLY A 822 -6.35 -21.30 -6.10
C GLY A 822 -5.42 -20.21 -6.64
N SER A 823 -4.13 -20.43 -6.57
CA SER A 823 -3.13 -19.53 -7.11
C SER A 823 -2.02 -20.30 -7.81
N LEU A 824 -1.52 -19.75 -8.91
CA LEU A 824 -0.39 -20.24 -9.66
C LEU A 824 0.52 -19.07 -10.02
N ASN A 825 1.79 -19.20 -9.76
CA ASN A 825 2.82 -18.30 -10.24
C ASN A 825 3.92 -19.13 -10.90
N TYR A 826 3.97 -19.11 -12.22
CA TYR A 826 4.97 -19.79 -13.02
C TYR A 826 5.98 -18.79 -13.54
N THR A 827 7.26 -19.08 -13.37
CA THR A 827 8.36 -18.27 -13.88
C THR A 827 9.23 -19.12 -14.79
N HIS A 828 9.31 -18.73 -16.05
CA HIS A 828 10.22 -19.28 -17.06
C HIS A 828 11.31 -18.29 -17.36
N ALA A 829 12.57 -18.67 -17.09
CA ALA A 829 13.71 -17.79 -17.32
C ALA A 829 14.74 -18.49 -18.22
N ARG A 830 15.21 -17.75 -19.22
CA ARG A 830 16.26 -18.16 -20.15
C ARG A 830 17.40 -17.17 -20.16
N ASN A 831 18.60 -17.68 -19.90
CA ASN A 831 19.84 -16.93 -20.04
C ASN A 831 20.50 -17.36 -21.37
N LEU A 832 20.77 -16.38 -22.25
CA LEU A 832 21.29 -16.69 -23.59
C LEU A 832 22.79 -17.02 -23.61
N LEU A 833 23.53 -16.63 -22.58
CA LEU A 833 24.96 -16.91 -22.48
C LEU A 833 25.24 -18.23 -21.77
N GLN A 834 24.35 -18.63 -20.89
CA GLN A 834 24.50 -19.83 -20.04
C GLN A 834 23.16 -20.57 -20.02
N GLU A 835 22.93 -21.41 -21.03
CA GLU A 835 21.67 -22.14 -21.19
C GLU A 835 21.43 -23.15 -20.04
N GLN A 836 22.50 -23.67 -19.40
CA GLN A 836 22.38 -24.52 -18.21
C GLN A 836 21.69 -23.82 -17.03
N ASN A 837 21.63 -22.50 -17.02
CA ASN A 837 20.98 -21.71 -15.99
C ASN A 837 19.52 -21.36 -16.33
N ASN A 838 19.00 -21.91 -17.40
CA ASN A 838 17.57 -21.84 -17.68
C ASN A 838 16.81 -22.52 -16.53
N LEU A 839 15.70 -21.91 -16.12
CA LEU A 839 14.93 -22.47 -15.04
C LEU A 839 13.42 -22.27 -15.24
N ASP A 840 12.71 -23.23 -14.70
CA ASP A 840 11.27 -23.24 -14.59
C ASP A 840 10.89 -23.39 -13.13
N THR A 841 10.26 -22.37 -12.54
CA THR A 841 9.81 -22.44 -11.17
C THR A 841 8.30 -22.29 -11.08
N TRP A 842 7.73 -23.05 -10.18
CA TRP A 842 6.30 -23.10 -9.91
C TRP A 842 6.06 -22.77 -8.45
N GLN A 843 5.22 -21.80 -8.20
CA GLN A 843 4.61 -21.56 -6.90
C GLN A 843 3.11 -21.69 -7.09
N PHE A 844 2.50 -22.65 -6.45
CA PHE A 844 1.07 -22.87 -6.53
C PHE A 844 0.49 -23.13 -5.14
N GLY A 845 -0.74 -22.72 -4.97
CA GLY A 845 -1.45 -22.92 -3.71
C GLY A 845 -2.92 -23.08 -3.97
N TYR A 846 -3.58 -23.77 -3.07
CA TYR A 846 -5.03 -23.93 -3.04
C TYR A 846 -5.49 -24.02 -1.60
N GLY A 847 -6.72 -23.59 -1.35
CA GLY A 847 -7.21 -23.58 0.00
C GLY A 847 -8.72 -23.39 0.11
N ALA A 848 -9.16 -23.52 1.34
CA ALA A 848 -10.55 -23.30 1.72
C ALA A 848 -10.60 -22.50 3.03
N SER A 849 -11.44 -21.49 3.06
CA SER A 849 -11.78 -20.80 4.29
C SER A 849 -13.30 -20.88 4.53
N THR A 850 -13.68 -21.05 5.79
CA THR A 850 -15.07 -21.13 6.18
C THR A 850 -15.30 -20.31 7.43
N THR A 851 -16.37 -19.51 7.46
CA THR A 851 -16.85 -18.82 8.65
C THR A 851 -18.31 -19.14 8.88
N VAL A 852 -18.65 -19.60 10.07
CA VAL A 852 -20.02 -19.91 10.50
C VAL A 852 -20.43 -18.93 11.59
N HIS A 853 -21.59 -18.29 11.40
CA HIS A 853 -22.18 -17.36 12.35
C HIS A 853 -23.37 -18.01 13.04
N MET A 854 -23.25 -18.22 14.33
CA MET A 854 -24.33 -18.82 15.14
C MET A 854 -25.37 -17.77 15.54
N PRO A 855 -26.64 -18.15 15.69
CA PRO A 855 -27.72 -17.22 16.07
C PRO A 855 -27.48 -16.48 17.39
N TRP A 856 -26.80 -17.11 18.35
CA TRP A 856 -26.49 -16.53 19.66
C TRP A 856 -25.29 -15.60 19.68
N GLY A 857 -24.70 -15.25 18.49
CA GLY A 857 -23.64 -14.27 18.36
C GLY A 857 -22.21 -14.84 18.42
N MET A 858 -22.05 -16.17 18.43
CA MET A 858 -20.75 -16.82 18.26
C MET A 858 -20.41 -16.92 16.77
N SER A 859 -19.11 -16.78 16.44
CA SER A 859 -18.60 -17.05 15.09
C SER A 859 -17.39 -17.96 15.19
N VAL A 860 -17.33 -18.94 14.30
CA VAL A 860 -16.21 -19.85 14.15
C VAL A 860 -15.66 -19.67 12.73
N SER A 861 -14.37 -19.39 12.62
CA SER A 861 -13.70 -19.28 11.33
C SER A 861 -12.53 -20.26 11.27
N THR A 862 -12.35 -20.89 10.13
CA THR A 862 -11.19 -21.74 9.85
C THR A 862 -10.68 -21.48 8.44
N ASP A 863 -9.37 -21.60 8.26
CA ASP A 863 -8.67 -21.38 7.01
C ASP A 863 -7.59 -22.44 6.87
N LEU A 864 -7.66 -23.21 5.79
CA LEU A 864 -6.72 -24.28 5.49
C LEU A 864 -6.15 -24.05 4.08
N HIS A 865 -4.85 -23.95 3.98
CA HIS A 865 -4.17 -23.54 2.76
C HIS A 865 -2.90 -24.34 2.53
N GLU A 866 -2.75 -24.89 1.34
CA GLU A 866 -1.50 -25.51 0.87
C GLU A 866 -0.77 -24.52 -0.04
N GLN A 867 0.52 -24.33 0.21
CA GLN A 867 1.43 -23.63 -0.67
C GLN A 867 2.61 -24.50 -1.01
N SER A 868 2.86 -24.68 -2.29
CA SER A 868 3.92 -25.52 -2.82
C SER A 868 4.87 -24.74 -3.70
N ARG A 869 6.15 -25.06 -3.61
CA ARG A 869 7.22 -24.51 -4.45
C ARG A 869 8.00 -25.64 -5.11
N ARG A 870 8.34 -25.46 -6.39
CA ARG A 870 9.08 -26.41 -7.20
C ARG A 870 10.05 -25.71 -8.14
N GLY A 871 11.12 -26.40 -8.54
CA GLY A 871 12.10 -25.90 -9.49
C GLY A 871 13.17 -25.02 -8.88
N TYR A 872 13.40 -25.11 -7.55
CA TYR A 872 14.47 -24.41 -6.86
C TYR A 872 15.69 -25.31 -6.68
N ASN A 873 16.90 -24.76 -6.83
CA ASN A 873 18.16 -25.53 -6.74
C ASN A 873 18.40 -25.99 -5.31
N ASP A 874 18.23 -25.12 -4.32
CA ASP A 874 18.21 -25.53 -2.92
C ASP A 874 16.97 -26.38 -2.67
N ARG A 875 17.21 -27.67 -2.35
CA ARG A 875 16.13 -28.63 -2.06
C ARG A 875 15.24 -28.18 -0.88
N ALA A 876 15.82 -27.50 0.09
CA ALA A 876 15.09 -26.97 1.24
C ALA A 876 14.05 -25.90 0.87
N MET A 877 14.18 -25.31 -0.31
CA MET A 877 13.25 -24.31 -0.84
C MET A 877 12.10 -24.91 -1.66
N ASN A 878 12.18 -26.22 -2.04
CA ASN A 878 11.10 -26.95 -2.69
C ASN A 878 10.14 -27.51 -1.62
N THR A 879 9.29 -26.65 -1.08
CA THR A 879 8.44 -26.91 0.09
C THR A 879 7.00 -27.22 -0.27
N ASN A 880 6.34 -27.93 0.64
CA ASN A 880 4.89 -28.03 0.76
C ASN A 880 4.51 -27.48 2.13
N GLU A 881 3.75 -26.41 2.14
CA GLU A 881 3.39 -25.68 3.35
C GLU A 881 1.88 -25.71 3.53
N LEU A 882 1.38 -26.70 4.27
CA LEU A 882 -0.02 -26.74 4.69
C LEU A 882 -0.19 -25.89 5.94
N ILE A 883 -0.84 -24.76 5.80
CA ILE A 883 -1.06 -23.78 6.88
C ILE A 883 -2.50 -23.86 7.31
N TRP A 884 -2.72 -24.04 8.60
CA TRP A 884 -4.05 -24.09 9.20
C TRP A 884 -4.20 -23.03 10.25
N ASN A 885 -5.22 -22.17 10.11
CA ASN A 885 -5.59 -21.14 11.05
C ASN A 885 -7.02 -21.37 11.53
N ALA A 886 -7.32 -21.04 12.78
CA ALA A 886 -8.65 -21.15 13.35
C ALA A 886 -8.96 -19.99 14.30
N GLN A 887 -10.22 -19.59 14.38
CA GLN A 887 -10.69 -18.52 15.25
C GLN A 887 -12.07 -18.80 15.78
N ILE A 888 -12.28 -18.54 17.06
CA ILE A 888 -13.60 -18.57 17.72
C ILE A 888 -13.80 -17.20 18.34
N SER A 889 -14.94 -16.57 18.10
CA SER A 889 -15.30 -15.28 18.70
C SER A 889 -16.71 -15.31 19.25
N GLN A 890 -16.93 -14.67 20.42
CA GLN A 890 -18.21 -14.52 21.07
C GLN A 890 -18.42 -13.06 21.47
N GLY A 891 -19.54 -12.50 21.03
CA GLY A 891 -19.99 -11.17 21.43
C GLY A 891 -20.83 -11.22 22.69
N PHE A 892 -20.55 -10.33 23.62
CA PHE A 892 -21.25 -10.14 24.89
C PHE A 892 -21.75 -8.70 25.01
N LEU A 893 -22.61 -8.44 25.95
CA LEU A 893 -23.25 -7.16 26.23
C LEU A 893 -24.17 -6.68 25.10
N LYS A 894 -24.92 -5.62 25.40
CA LYS A 894 -25.77 -4.98 24.39
C LYS A 894 -24.95 -4.50 23.20
N ASN A 895 -25.42 -4.75 21.99
CA ASN A 895 -24.75 -4.40 20.75
C ASN A 895 -23.34 -5.04 20.58
N LYS A 896 -23.08 -6.17 21.24
CA LYS A 896 -21.78 -6.85 21.23
C LYS A 896 -20.63 -5.92 21.59
N ALA A 897 -20.87 -5.02 22.57
CA ALA A 897 -19.87 -4.04 23.00
C ALA A 897 -18.60 -4.69 23.55
N LEU A 898 -18.69 -5.89 24.11
CA LEU A 898 -17.57 -6.72 24.52
C LEU A 898 -17.49 -7.94 23.60
N THR A 899 -16.35 -8.19 23.00
CA THR A 899 -16.07 -9.39 22.20
C THR A 899 -14.83 -10.09 22.76
N VAL A 900 -14.96 -11.39 23.00
CA VAL A 900 -13.83 -12.26 23.35
C VAL A 900 -13.55 -13.17 22.17
N MET A 901 -12.29 -13.30 21.80
CA MET A 901 -11.88 -14.03 20.61
C MET A 901 -10.59 -14.83 20.89
N LEU A 902 -10.62 -16.09 20.51
CA LEU A 902 -9.46 -16.98 20.55
C LEU A 902 -9.03 -17.26 19.12
N GLN A 903 -7.76 -16.95 18.82
CA GLN A 903 -7.13 -17.14 17.50
C GLN A 903 -5.98 -18.12 17.58
N PHE A 904 -5.87 -18.98 16.56
CA PHE A 904 -4.78 -19.90 16.34
C PHE A 904 -4.19 -19.63 14.95
N HIS A 905 -2.92 -19.37 14.87
CA HIS A 905 -2.19 -19.15 13.64
C HIS A 905 -1.21 -20.27 13.39
N ASP A 906 -1.17 -20.76 12.14
CA ASP A 906 -0.25 -21.81 11.68
C ASP A 906 -0.16 -22.99 12.67
N ILE A 907 -1.31 -23.62 12.94
CA ILE A 907 -1.44 -24.72 13.90
C ILE A 907 -0.48 -25.88 13.56
N LEU A 908 -0.13 -26.05 12.29
CA LEU A 908 0.71 -27.12 11.79
C LEU A 908 2.22 -26.77 11.74
N HIS A 909 2.61 -25.54 12.11
CA HIS A 909 4.01 -25.06 12.12
C HIS A 909 4.72 -25.19 10.75
N ARG A 910 4.02 -24.87 9.64
CA ARG A 910 4.54 -25.09 8.29
C ARG A 910 4.91 -23.82 7.53
N GLN A 911 4.60 -22.65 8.05
CA GLN A 911 4.82 -21.38 7.35
C GLN A 911 6.31 -21.03 7.26
N SER A 912 6.80 -20.69 6.05
CA SER A 912 8.14 -20.17 5.81
C SER A 912 8.13 -18.80 5.12
N SER A 913 9.26 -18.10 5.10
CA SER A 913 9.44 -16.83 4.39
C SER A 913 10.56 -16.95 3.37
N PHE A 914 10.25 -16.61 2.12
CA PHE A 914 11.15 -16.81 1.00
C PHE A 914 10.99 -15.73 -0.08
N THR A 915 12.11 -15.31 -0.68
CA THR A 915 12.13 -14.40 -1.84
C THR A 915 13.14 -14.88 -2.88
N ARG A 916 12.84 -14.63 -4.17
CA ARG A 916 13.77 -14.89 -5.27
C ARG A 916 13.99 -13.62 -6.10
N THR A 917 15.23 -13.35 -6.45
CA THR A 917 15.66 -12.32 -7.41
C THR A 917 16.36 -12.96 -8.58
N LEU A 918 15.99 -12.55 -9.81
CA LEU A 918 16.59 -13.02 -11.04
C LEU A 918 16.78 -11.86 -12.00
N ASN A 919 18.00 -11.70 -12.51
CA ASN A 919 18.37 -10.69 -13.51
C ASN A 919 19.42 -11.23 -14.48
N SER A 920 20.03 -10.38 -15.34
CA SER A 920 21.04 -10.79 -16.31
C SER A 920 22.38 -11.21 -15.71
N MET A 921 22.61 -10.93 -14.44
CA MET A 921 23.90 -11.16 -13.78
C MET A 921 23.83 -12.27 -12.74
N MET A 922 22.68 -12.48 -12.12
CA MET A 922 22.54 -13.43 -11.02
C MET A 922 21.12 -13.94 -10.82
N ARG A 923 21.06 -15.12 -10.19
CA ARG A 923 19.89 -15.63 -9.47
C ARG A 923 20.23 -15.66 -7.98
N SER A 924 19.32 -15.18 -7.14
CA SER A 924 19.49 -15.20 -5.68
C SER A 924 18.21 -15.63 -5.00
N ASP A 925 18.31 -16.63 -4.15
CA ASP A 925 17.25 -17.18 -3.30
C ASP A 925 17.55 -16.81 -1.85
N MET A 926 16.56 -16.31 -1.13
CA MET A 926 16.72 -15.83 0.23
C MET A 926 15.58 -16.32 1.12
N ARG A 927 15.94 -16.94 2.23
CA ARG A 927 15.02 -17.39 3.28
C ARG A 927 15.22 -16.58 4.54
N TYR A 928 14.12 -16.26 5.21
CA TYR A 928 14.12 -15.46 6.44
C TYR A 928 13.50 -16.23 7.61
N ASN A 929 13.89 -15.87 8.84
CA ASN A 929 13.10 -16.25 10.00
C ASN A 929 11.71 -15.58 9.94
N SER A 930 10.70 -16.30 10.42
CA SER A 930 9.30 -15.85 10.41
C SER A 930 8.60 -16.22 11.70
N ILE A 931 7.52 -15.49 12.00
CA ILE A 931 6.61 -15.88 13.08
C ILE A 931 5.71 -16.97 12.53
N ASN A 932 5.78 -18.14 13.12
CA ASN A 932 4.90 -19.27 12.87
C ASN A 932 4.33 -19.78 14.18
N SER A 933 3.18 -20.42 14.11
CA SER A 933 2.44 -21.09 15.18
C SER A 933 2.38 -20.37 16.52
N TYR A 934 1.26 -19.70 16.74
CA TYR A 934 0.92 -19.10 18.02
C TYR A 934 -0.59 -19.05 18.22
N ALA A 935 -1.01 -18.97 19.47
CA ALA A 935 -2.39 -18.76 19.87
C ALA A 935 -2.52 -17.43 20.62
N MET A 936 -3.63 -16.72 20.42
CA MET A 936 -3.91 -15.44 21.09
C MET A 936 -5.34 -15.36 21.60
N LEU A 937 -5.49 -14.82 22.78
CA LEU A 937 -6.76 -14.43 23.36
C LEU A 937 -6.92 -12.92 23.21
N HIS A 938 -7.96 -12.48 22.52
CA HIS A 938 -8.33 -11.09 22.32
C HIS A 938 -9.55 -10.73 23.17
N VAL A 939 -9.51 -9.55 23.75
CA VAL A 939 -10.65 -8.93 24.43
C VAL A 939 -10.85 -7.54 23.81
N THR A 940 -11.92 -7.40 23.05
CA THR A 940 -12.24 -6.14 22.37
C THR A 940 -13.41 -5.47 23.10
N TYR A 941 -13.27 -4.21 23.50
CA TYR A 941 -14.32 -3.39 24.08
C TYR A 941 -14.58 -2.15 23.23
N ARG A 942 -15.89 -1.90 22.97
CA ARG A 942 -16.34 -0.78 22.13
C ARG A 942 -17.28 0.12 22.91
N LEU A 943 -16.92 1.38 23.02
CA LEU A 943 -17.75 2.44 23.56
C LEU A 943 -18.14 3.39 22.44
N ASN A 944 -19.43 3.52 22.17
CA ASN A 944 -19.98 4.45 21.19
C ASN A 944 -20.97 5.36 21.90
N ALA A 945 -20.60 6.61 22.15
CA ALA A 945 -21.41 7.64 22.75
C ALA A 945 -21.72 8.71 21.70
N PHE A 946 -22.58 8.36 20.74
CA PHE A 946 -23.10 9.27 19.74
C PHE A 946 -24.49 9.74 20.18
N GLY A 947 -24.66 11.04 20.44
CA GLY A 947 -25.89 11.62 20.97
C GLY A 947 -26.60 12.50 19.98
N GLY A 948 -27.80 12.10 19.55
CA GLY A 948 -28.84 13.04 19.17
C GLY A 948 -29.42 13.64 20.46
N GLY A 949 -29.54 14.97 20.54
CA GLY A 949 -29.83 15.71 21.75
C GLY A 949 -31.00 15.20 22.59
N GLY A 950 -30.83 15.24 23.90
CA GLY A 950 -31.89 15.12 24.90
C GLY A 950 -31.83 13.85 25.72
N GLY A 951 -31.02 13.83 26.75
CA GLY A 951 -31.06 12.80 27.80
C GLY A 951 -29.91 12.97 28.79
N ARG A 952 -30.01 13.95 29.66
CA ARG A 952 -29.25 13.93 30.92
C ARG A 952 -29.55 12.62 31.64
N GLY A 953 -28.66 11.66 31.53
CA GLY A 953 -28.69 10.47 32.38
C GLY A 953 -28.49 10.89 33.84
N GLN A 954 -29.58 10.91 34.61
CA GLN A 954 -29.52 10.92 36.07
C GLN A 954 -28.81 9.66 36.53
N PHE A 955 -27.64 9.83 37.08
CA PHE A 955 -27.08 8.83 37.99
C PHE A 955 -28.00 8.77 39.24
N HIS A 956 -28.82 7.78 39.34
CA HIS A 956 -29.50 7.44 40.59
C HIS A 956 -28.50 6.73 41.50
N GLY A 957 -27.85 7.49 42.34
CA GLY A 957 -27.24 7.02 43.56
C GLY A 957 -28.35 6.85 44.63
N ASN A 958 -28.64 5.63 44.99
CA ASN A 958 -29.52 5.29 46.08
C ASN A 958 -28.79 5.49 47.42
N GLY A 959 -29.27 6.36 48.31
CA GLY A 959 -28.67 6.62 49.63
C GLY A 959 -29.47 7.60 50.48
N GLY A 960 -30.40 7.11 51.21
CA GLY A 960 -30.86 7.37 52.59
C GLY A 960 -31.07 8.80 53.13
N ARG A 961 -32.30 9.05 53.45
CA ARG A 961 -32.97 9.78 54.55
C ARG A 961 -32.15 10.72 55.48
N GLY A 962 -32.69 11.96 55.63
CA GLY A 962 -32.63 12.67 56.93
C GLY A 962 -32.55 14.20 56.82
N GLY A 963 -33.70 14.86 57.00
CA GLY A 963 -33.95 15.88 57.93
C GLY A 963 -33.61 17.33 57.72
N HIS A 964 -34.66 18.21 57.73
CA HIS A 964 -34.77 19.58 58.25
C HIS A 964 -33.79 20.63 57.69
N GLY A 965 -34.18 21.74 57.06
CA GLY A 965 -35.07 22.81 57.50
C GLY A 965 -34.34 24.15 57.49
N PHE A 966 -35.02 25.19 57.01
CA PHE A 966 -34.78 26.59 57.23
C PHE A 966 -33.81 27.39 56.36
N GLY A 967 -34.33 28.35 55.59
CA GLY A 967 -33.99 29.77 55.67
C GLY A 967 -33.38 30.39 54.41
N ARG A 968 -34.19 31.06 53.64
CA ARG A 968 -33.79 32.24 52.88
C ARG A 968 -33.58 33.46 53.85
N PRO A 969 -32.95 34.61 53.56
CA PRO A 969 -32.86 35.32 52.28
C PRO A 969 -31.60 36.22 52.09
N GLY A 970 -31.55 36.90 50.91
CA GLY A 970 -30.85 38.18 50.68
C GLY A 970 -29.47 37.99 50.05
N GLY A 971 -29.02 38.64 48.98
CA GLY A 971 -29.31 39.92 48.35
C GLY A 971 -27.96 40.59 48.08
N PHE A 972 -27.84 41.31 46.96
CA PHE A 972 -26.73 42.23 46.54
C PHE A 972 -25.49 41.55 45.92
N GLY A 973 -25.06 41.82 44.74
CA GLY A 973 -24.92 43.09 44.04
C GLY A 973 -23.45 43.41 43.85
N GLY A 974 -22.98 43.60 42.66
CA GLY A 974 -21.70 44.26 42.50
C GLY A 974 -20.84 43.87 41.29
N ARG A 975 -20.90 44.65 40.32
CA ARG A 975 -20.04 44.91 39.15
C ARG A 975 -18.52 44.93 39.44
N ARG A 976 -17.77 44.51 38.46
CA ARG A 976 -16.72 45.21 37.66
C ARG A 976 -15.47 44.34 37.42
N ARG A 977 -15.19 44.25 36.17
CA ARG A 977 -13.99 44.60 35.41
C ARG A 977 -12.61 44.24 36.05
N PHE A 978 -11.89 43.34 35.40
CA PHE A 978 -10.74 43.69 34.58
C PHE A 978 -10.49 42.54 33.60
#